data_d4d31fb022df189305041e3da6cf8ab9
#
_entry.id   d4d31fb022df189305041e3da6cf8ab9
#
_cell.length_a   1.000
_cell.length_b   1.000
_cell.length_c   1.000
_cell.angle_alpha   90.00
_cell.angle_beta   90.00
_cell.angle_gamma   90.00
#
_symmetry.space_group_name_H-M   'P 1'
#
loop_
_entity.id
_entity.type
_entity.pdbx_description
1 polymer ?
#
loop_
_entity_poly.entity_id
_entity_poly.type
_entity_poly.pdbx_seq_one_letter_code
_entity_poly.pdbx_strand_id
1 'polypeptide(L)'
;MSIIEVQSVSYSYPDSSAHALNELSLSVQEGDFVGIVGPSGAGKSTLALALSGAIPHHFRGSFFGKILVAGMDTCTVALTDISKIVGSVTQDINAQMVASIVEDELLFGLENFAIPHAEIPERITYALETVGIANLRFREIASLSGGQKQKVAIAALLALQPQVMVLDEPTAALDPTSSELIFQTLSELNKTKDITVVVIEQKVGLLAKYCSKIAVMDKGSICAYGSGEEVFSQVDLLQEVGVDVPRCVRVSKGVYELSHQSEYAHLLSEADRAVCDETALSVQSAAKQLACCVGALQHRSISLTEDSEPLATNDVELAGETYLPKIDGPVIAESSGPFDRIGVLQDADQPSVQSVLDVIDATFKYQNSTDGVERVSLSLHPGELVALVGQNGAGKTTLTKLVNGLLRPRSGDIHIKGASCKDWKTSQIAQHVSTLFQNPDYQICKESVLEEIAFGLELKAMSAEAARKKALEVIDRMGLDADASPFMLSRGQRQMVALASVVACEPDILVLDEPTSGLDYKECMQVMNMVKSLCEKGCAVLMVCHDMEVVLDFATRIVVMAHGSVLDDGEVTQIFSTDEVLKEAYVEAPQMIQLSKLVGEHVDPSFAGLSSASEVLDALQHQFEIARIAATLNGKEAPRG
;
A
#
# COMPACT_ATOMS: atom_id res chain seq x y z
N MET A 1 -12.70 -26.07 15.50
CA MET A 1 -13.98 -25.53 16.04
C MET A 1 -14.06 -24.05 15.73
N SER A 2 -15.29 -23.50 15.61
CA SER A 2 -15.40 -22.05 15.45
C SER A 2 -14.96 -21.35 16.73
N ILE A 3 -13.94 -20.49 16.65
CA ILE A 3 -13.48 -19.68 17.79
C ILE A 3 -14.19 -18.34 17.83
N ILE A 4 -14.63 -17.81 16.67
CA ILE A 4 -15.44 -16.61 16.56
C ILE A 4 -16.71 -16.96 15.80
N GLU A 5 -17.88 -16.63 16.36
CA GLU A 5 -19.16 -16.72 15.69
C GLU A 5 -19.92 -15.41 15.82
N VAL A 6 -20.18 -14.76 14.69
CA VAL A 6 -21.02 -13.57 14.58
C VAL A 6 -22.35 -14.00 13.97
N GLN A 7 -23.46 -13.78 14.69
CA GLN A 7 -24.79 -14.27 14.32
C GLN A 7 -25.75 -13.10 14.12
N SER A 8 -25.99 -12.74 12.85
CA SER A 8 -26.91 -11.66 12.41
C SER A 8 -26.78 -10.37 13.23
N VAL A 9 -25.54 -9.89 13.36
CA VAL A 9 -25.23 -8.72 14.19
C VAL A 9 -25.57 -7.43 13.44
N SER A 10 -26.37 -6.58 14.10
CA SER A 10 -26.62 -5.20 13.66
C SER A 10 -26.23 -4.24 14.78
N TYR A 11 -25.52 -3.18 14.40
CA TYR A 11 -25.08 -2.16 15.36
C TYR A 11 -25.18 -0.76 14.76
N SER A 12 -25.68 0.18 15.57
CA SER A 12 -25.71 1.61 15.25
C SER A 12 -25.11 2.42 16.39
N TYR A 13 -24.27 3.38 16.05
CA TYR A 13 -23.76 4.37 17.00
C TYR A 13 -24.89 5.29 17.49
N PRO A 14 -24.76 5.89 18.69
CA PRO A 14 -25.71 6.92 19.15
C PRO A 14 -25.82 8.04 18.10
N ASP A 15 -27.00 8.57 17.93
CA ASP A 15 -27.28 9.67 17.01
C ASP A 15 -27.07 9.38 15.51
N SER A 16 -26.76 8.15 15.14
CA SER A 16 -26.67 7.69 13.75
C SER A 16 -27.97 7.00 13.32
N SER A 17 -28.52 7.41 12.19
CA SER A 17 -29.65 6.72 11.55
C SER A 17 -29.23 5.51 10.73
N ALA A 18 -27.93 5.37 10.43
CA ALA A 18 -27.38 4.28 9.64
C ALA A 18 -26.80 3.17 10.53
N HIS A 19 -26.98 1.91 10.12
CA HIS A 19 -26.33 0.78 10.73
C HIS A 19 -24.86 0.74 10.32
N ALA A 20 -23.94 0.70 11.29
CA ALA A 20 -22.52 0.47 11.05
C ALA A 20 -22.22 -1.02 10.79
N LEU A 21 -22.99 -1.94 11.42
CA LEU A 21 -23.08 -3.35 11.07
C LEU A 21 -24.55 -3.68 10.78
N ASN A 22 -24.82 -4.47 9.76
CA ASN A 22 -26.15 -4.76 9.26
C ASN A 22 -26.34 -6.25 8.98
N GLU A 23 -27.02 -6.96 9.88
CA GLU A 23 -27.28 -8.41 9.82
C GLU A 23 -26.03 -9.25 9.49
N LEU A 24 -24.86 -8.80 9.95
CA LEU A 24 -23.58 -9.41 9.66
C LEU A 24 -23.46 -10.78 10.32
N SER A 25 -23.07 -11.79 9.55
CA SER A 25 -22.77 -13.13 10.02
C SER A 25 -21.38 -13.55 9.53
N LEU A 26 -20.54 -14.09 10.44
CA LEU A 26 -19.18 -14.53 10.16
C LEU A 26 -18.80 -15.70 11.09
N SER A 27 -18.14 -16.70 10.55
CA SER A 27 -17.58 -17.82 11.34
C SER A 27 -16.09 -17.95 11.04
N VAL A 28 -15.26 -17.85 12.09
CA VAL A 28 -13.81 -18.01 12.01
C VAL A 28 -13.42 -19.27 12.79
N GLN A 29 -12.68 -20.17 12.16
CA GLN A 29 -12.21 -21.38 12.80
C GLN A 29 -10.93 -21.10 13.60
N GLU A 30 -10.68 -21.91 14.61
CA GLU A 30 -9.42 -21.89 15.35
C GLU A 30 -8.24 -22.12 14.40
N GLY A 31 -7.21 -21.27 14.49
CA GLY A 31 -6.05 -21.30 13.60
C GLY A 31 -6.27 -20.64 12.22
N ASP A 32 -7.45 -20.10 11.91
CA ASP A 32 -7.62 -19.31 10.67
C ASP A 32 -6.82 -18.01 10.72
N PHE A 33 -6.28 -17.60 9.57
CA PHE A 33 -5.78 -16.27 9.34
C PHE A 33 -6.72 -15.55 8.37
N VAL A 34 -7.61 -14.71 8.92
CA VAL A 34 -8.69 -14.05 8.15
C VAL A 34 -8.33 -12.61 7.86
N GLY A 35 -8.31 -12.26 6.57
CA GLY A 35 -8.22 -10.88 6.10
C GLY A 35 -9.61 -10.26 5.92
N ILE A 36 -9.82 -9.04 6.39
CA ILE A 36 -11.05 -8.27 6.18
C ILE A 36 -10.72 -7.07 5.32
N VAL A 37 -11.40 -6.93 4.18
CA VAL A 37 -11.23 -5.83 3.24
C VAL A 37 -12.59 -5.21 2.91
N GLY A 38 -12.59 -3.96 2.45
CA GLY A 38 -13.81 -3.25 2.06
C GLY A 38 -13.58 -1.74 2.02
N PRO A 39 -14.47 -0.96 1.43
CA PRO A 39 -14.36 0.49 1.33
C PRO A 39 -14.37 1.18 2.70
N SER A 40 -14.00 2.45 2.72
CA SER A 40 -14.13 3.32 3.88
C SER A 40 -15.59 3.38 4.31
N GLY A 41 -15.85 3.28 5.61
CA GLY A 41 -17.22 3.25 6.12
C GLY A 41 -17.97 1.92 5.97
N ALA A 42 -17.34 0.85 5.44
CA ALA A 42 -17.97 -0.47 5.34
C ALA A 42 -18.24 -1.16 6.70
N GLY A 43 -17.79 -0.60 7.83
CA GLY A 43 -18.01 -1.15 9.16
C GLY A 43 -16.87 -2.02 9.69
N LYS A 44 -15.71 -2.09 9.00
CA LYS A 44 -14.56 -2.95 9.36
C LYS A 44 -14.06 -2.71 10.79
N SER A 45 -13.71 -1.47 11.13
CA SER A 45 -13.26 -1.11 12.49
C SER A 45 -14.35 -1.33 13.54
N THR A 46 -15.63 -1.13 13.18
CA THR A 46 -16.76 -1.44 14.07
C THR A 46 -16.84 -2.95 14.34
N LEU A 47 -16.58 -3.78 13.34
CA LEU A 47 -16.49 -5.23 13.52
C LEU A 47 -15.32 -5.59 14.45
N ALA A 48 -14.13 -5.00 14.25
CA ALA A 48 -12.97 -5.23 15.14
C ALA A 48 -13.28 -4.88 16.60
N LEU A 49 -13.95 -3.73 16.83
CA LEU A 49 -14.39 -3.31 18.17
C LEU A 49 -15.43 -4.28 18.76
N ALA A 50 -16.30 -4.84 17.94
CA ALA A 50 -17.30 -5.81 18.40
C ALA A 50 -16.68 -7.17 18.73
N LEU A 51 -15.71 -7.64 17.93
CA LEU A 51 -14.96 -8.87 18.17
C LEU A 51 -14.09 -8.80 19.44
N SER A 52 -13.50 -7.63 19.73
CA SER A 52 -12.73 -7.39 20.96
C SER A 52 -13.59 -7.14 22.19
N GLY A 53 -14.92 -7.06 22.06
CA GLY A 53 -15.85 -6.76 23.14
C GLY A 53 -15.91 -5.28 23.52
N ALA A 54 -15.16 -4.39 22.86
CA ALA A 54 -15.26 -2.95 23.12
C ALA A 54 -16.67 -2.42 22.79
N ILE A 55 -17.35 -3.01 21.82
CA ILE A 55 -18.78 -2.89 21.60
C ILE A 55 -19.47 -4.13 22.21
N PRO A 56 -20.47 -3.99 23.07
CA PRO A 56 -21.13 -2.76 23.54
C PRO A 56 -20.56 -2.16 24.84
N HIS A 57 -19.50 -2.73 25.43
CA HIS A 57 -19.07 -2.37 26.78
C HIS A 57 -18.52 -0.95 26.91
N HIS A 58 -17.72 -0.52 25.95
CA HIS A 58 -17.08 0.80 25.95
C HIS A 58 -17.82 1.78 25.02
N PHE A 59 -18.18 1.31 23.82
CA PHE A 59 -18.94 2.10 22.84
C PHE A 59 -20.43 1.80 22.96
N ARG A 60 -21.21 2.79 23.40
CA ARG A 60 -22.66 2.68 23.53
C ARG A 60 -23.32 2.75 22.14
N GLY A 61 -24.45 2.07 22.00
CA GLY A 61 -25.22 2.05 20.75
C GLY A 61 -26.33 1.02 20.82
N SER A 62 -27.05 0.86 19.72
CA SER A 62 -28.08 -0.17 19.57
C SER A 62 -27.45 -1.42 18.97
N PHE A 63 -27.35 -2.49 19.76
CA PHE A 63 -26.75 -3.76 19.36
C PHE A 63 -27.81 -4.86 19.31
N PHE A 64 -27.89 -5.59 18.20
CA PHE A 64 -28.75 -6.75 17.98
C PHE A 64 -27.92 -7.91 17.46
N GLY A 65 -28.39 -9.13 17.69
CA GLY A 65 -27.67 -10.34 17.31
C GLY A 65 -26.74 -10.82 18.42
N LYS A 66 -25.75 -11.64 18.07
CA LYS A 66 -24.86 -12.27 19.03
C LYS A 66 -23.45 -12.44 18.48
N ILE A 67 -22.45 -12.20 19.33
CA ILE A 67 -21.05 -12.51 19.02
C ILE A 67 -20.53 -13.46 20.10
N LEU A 68 -20.04 -14.61 19.69
CA LEU A 68 -19.36 -15.57 20.54
C LEU A 68 -17.87 -15.58 20.22
N VAL A 69 -17.02 -15.47 21.23
CA VAL A 69 -15.58 -15.65 21.13
C VAL A 69 -15.16 -16.72 22.12
N ALA A 70 -14.55 -17.78 21.65
CA ALA A 70 -14.25 -18.98 22.44
C ALA A 70 -15.47 -19.46 23.24
N GLY A 71 -16.67 -19.38 22.64
CA GLY A 71 -17.94 -19.76 23.27
C GLY A 71 -18.51 -18.72 24.25
N MET A 72 -17.81 -17.64 24.56
CA MET A 72 -18.27 -16.57 25.44
C MET A 72 -19.01 -15.49 24.65
N ASP A 73 -20.18 -15.10 25.12
CA ASP A 73 -20.98 -14.02 24.54
C ASP A 73 -20.40 -12.65 24.93
N THR A 74 -19.90 -11.91 23.95
CA THR A 74 -19.23 -10.62 24.18
C THR A 74 -20.14 -9.57 24.83
N CYS A 75 -21.44 -9.70 24.75
CA CYS A 75 -22.38 -8.75 25.38
C CYS A 75 -22.63 -9.05 26.86
N THR A 76 -22.41 -10.29 27.31
CA THR A 76 -22.78 -10.72 28.68
C THR A 76 -21.58 -10.97 29.58
N VAL A 77 -20.43 -11.26 29.00
CA VAL A 77 -19.16 -11.52 29.73
C VAL A 77 -18.41 -10.20 29.95
N ALA A 78 -17.71 -10.07 31.07
CA ALA A 78 -16.93 -8.87 31.36
C ALA A 78 -15.81 -8.67 30.32
N LEU A 79 -15.55 -7.41 29.93
CA LEU A 79 -14.51 -7.07 28.95
C LEU A 79 -13.13 -7.61 29.36
N THR A 80 -12.82 -7.63 30.65
CA THR A 80 -11.57 -8.18 31.20
C THR A 80 -11.39 -9.67 30.92
N ASP A 81 -12.48 -10.45 30.83
CA ASP A 81 -12.40 -11.88 30.52
C ASP A 81 -12.27 -12.11 29.02
N ILE A 82 -12.92 -11.28 28.18
CA ILE A 82 -12.74 -11.29 26.74
C ILE A 82 -11.30 -10.94 26.38
N SER A 83 -10.72 -9.92 27.03
CA SER A 83 -9.35 -9.45 26.78
C SER A 83 -8.25 -10.48 27.11
N LYS A 84 -8.55 -11.50 27.92
CA LYS A 84 -7.63 -12.63 28.15
C LYS A 84 -7.51 -13.56 26.93
N ILE A 85 -8.50 -13.52 26.05
CA ILE A 85 -8.59 -14.37 24.86
C ILE A 85 -8.29 -13.58 23.60
N VAL A 86 -8.86 -12.36 23.51
CA VAL A 86 -8.73 -11.49 22.36
C VAL A 86 -7.78 -10.34 22.67
N GLY A 87 -6.67 -10.31 21.99
CA GLY A 87 -5.83 -9.14 21.94
C GLY A 87 -6.14 -8.29 20.71
N SER A 88 -6.21 -6.97 20.85
CA SER A 88 -6.52 -6.08 19.72
C SER A 88 -5.54 -4.92 19.57
N VAL A 89 -5.22 -4.59 18.31
CA VAL A 89 -4.53 -3.36 17.93
C VAL A 89 -5.49 -2.51 17.14
N THR A 90 -5.69 -1.27 17.58
CA THR A 90 -6.60 -0.31 16.93
C THR A 90 -5.86 0.56 15.92
N GLN A 91 -6.59 1.17 15.00
CA GLN A 91 -6.03 2.07 13.99
C GLN A 91 -5.30 3.28 14.60
N ASP A 92 -5.81 3.86 15.71
CA ASP A 92 -5.13 4.94 16.43
C ASP A 92 -4.23 4.38 17.55
N ILE A 93 -2.98 4.12 17.19
CA ILE A 93 -1.97 3.60 18.09
C ILE A 93 -1.58 4.61 19.18
N ASN A 94 -1.59 5.91 18.88
CA ASN A 94 -1.25 6.91 19.87
C ASN A 94 -2.27 6.95 21.04
N ALA A 95 -3.54 6.71 20.74
CA ALA A 95 -4.58 6.60 21.76
C ALA A 95 -4.47 5.30 22.57
N GLN A 96 -3.81 4.27 22.04
CA GLN A 96 -3.63 2.97 22.70
C GLN A 96 -2.41 2.95 23.64
N MET A 97 -1.36 3.74 23.36
CA MET A 97 -0.15 3.78 24.16
C MET A 97 -0.38 4.46 25.50
N VAL A 98 -0.02 3.78 26.61
CA VAL A 98 -0.25 4.22 27.98
C VAL A 98 1.06 4.64 28.67
N ALA A 99 2.16 3.91 28.42
CA ALA A 99 3.43 4.15 29.07
C ALA A 99 4.32 5.14 28.31
N SER A 100 5.38 5.64 28.98
CA SER A 100 6.35 6.53 28.36
C SER A 100 7.52 5.79 27.72
N ILE A 101 7.84 4.58 28.16
CA ILE A 101 8.98 3.76 27.71
C ILE A 101 8.45 2.46 27.11
N VAL A 102 9.13 1.94 26.09
CA VAL A 102 8.74 0.72 25.38
C VAL A 102 8.61 -0.48 26.32
N GLU A 103 9.58 -0.72 27.20
CA GLU A 103 9.52 -1.83 28.16
C GLU A 103 8.32 -1.71 29.09
N ASP A 104 8.04 -0.50 29.58
CA ASP A 104 6.93 -0.25 30.52
C ASP A 104 5.57 -0.46 29.84
N GLU A 105 5.45 -0.21 28.51
CA GLU A 105 4.24 -0.48 27.76
C GLU A 105 3.92 -1.99 27.71
N LEU A 106 4.93 -2.84 27.47
CA LEU A 106 4.75 -4.28 27.50
C LEU A 106 4.50 -4.78 28.94
N LEU A 107 5.22 -4.24 29.90
CA LEU A 107 5.10 -4.57 31.32
C LEU A 107 3.68 -4.26 31.82
N PHE A 108 3.12 -3.11 31.48
CA PHE A 108 1.78 -2.69 31.88
C PHE A 108 0.71 -3.75 31.57
N GLY A 109 0.73 -4.29 30.35
CA GLY A 109 -0.20 -5.37 29.96
C GLY A 109 0.02 -6.64 30.78
N LEU A 110 1.27 -7.08 30.92
CA LEU A 110 1.62 -8.32 31.63
C LEU A 110 1.26 -8.29 33.11
N GLU A 111 1.48 -7.15 33.79
CA GLU A 111 1.11 -6.98 35.20
C GLU A 111 -0.42 -6.93 35.37
N ASN A 112 -1.16 -6.22 34.52
CA ASN A 112 -2.62 -6.16 34.59
C ASN A 112 -3.29 -7.53 34.40
N PHE A 113 -2.68 -8.40 33.59
CA PHE A 113 -3.14 -9.79 33.38
C PHE A 113 -2.57 -10.76 34.45
N ALA A 114 -1.87 -10.24 35.47
CA ALA A 114 -1.29 -11.01 36.57
C ALA A 114 -0.37 -12.15 36.10
N ILE A 115 0.41 -11.90 35.05
CA ILE A 115 1.43 -12.84 34.57
C ILE A 115 2.49 -13.01 35.67
N PRO A 116 2.95 -14.25 35.98
CA PRO A 116 3.97 -14.48 36.99
C PRO A 116 5.23 -13.65 36.73
N HIS A 117 5.70 -12.93 37.73
CA HIS A 117 6.84 -12.01 37.61
C HIS A 117 8.11 -12.68 37.03
N ALA A 118 8.28 -13.97 37.25
CA ALA A 118 9.40 -14.75 36.72
C ALA A 118 9.35 -14.92 35.19
N GLU A 119 8.16 -14.87 34.56
CA GLU A 119 7.96 -15.04 33.11
C GLU A 119 8.07 -13.71 32.35
N ILE A 120 7.84 -12.58 33.02
CA ILE A 120 7.72 -11.25 32.38
C ILE A 120 8.96 -10.89 31.54
N PRO A 121 10.22 -11.01 32.08
CA PRO A 121 11.40 -10.61 31.29
C PRO A 121 11.59 -11.43 30.01
N GLU A 122 11.28 -12.73 30.06
CA GLU A 122 11.37 -13.61 28.89
C GLU A 122 10.32 -13.25 27.84
N ARG A 123 9.07 -13.01 28.25
CA ARG A 123 7.97 -12.62 27.36
C ARG A 123 8.23 -11.28 26.67
N ILE A 124 8.76 -10.27 27.40
CA ILE A 124 9.13 -8.97 26.85
C ILE A 124 10.25 -9.14 25.83
N THR A 125 11.31 -9.87 26.17
CA THR A 125 12.45 -10.10 25.27
C THR A 125 11.98 -10.78 24.00
N TYR A 126 11.25 -11.89 24.13
CA TYR A 126 10.70 -12.62 22.99
C TYR A 126 9.84 -11.73 22.08
N ALA A 127 8.93 -10.94 22.65
CA ALA A 127 8.04 -10.09 21.87
C ALA A 127 8.80 -9.01 21.09
N LEU A 128 9.77 -8.35 21.73
CA LEU A 128 10.58 -7.29 21.10
C LEU A 128 11.51 -7.84 20.00
N GLU A 129 12.09 -9.02 20.20
CA GLU A 129 12.92 -9.70 19.21
C GLU A 129 12.08 -10.14 18.00
N THR A 130 10.90 -10.71 18.24
CA THR A 130 9.99 -11.19 17.21
C THR A 130 9.58 -10.08 16.23
N VAL A 131 9.30 -8.87 16.71
CA VAL A 131 8.96 -7.72 15.83
C VAL A 131 10.19 -6.89 15.41
N GLY A 132 11.40 -7.30 15.79
CA GLY A 132 12.65 -6.66 15.36
C GLY A 132 12.91 -5.28 15.97
N ILE A 133 12.48 -5.03 17.23
CA ILE A 133 12.67 -3.74 17.93
C ILE A 133 13.36 -3.88 19.31
N ALA A 134 14.11 -4.95 19.55
CA ALA A 134 14.81 -5.17 20.82
C ALA A 134 15.74 -4.01 21.21
N ASN A 135 16.34 -3.32 20.21
CA ASN A 135 17.17 -2.14 20.39
C ASN A 135 16.41 -0.90 20.90
N LEU A 136 15.09 -0.89 20.83
CA LEU A 136 14.24 0.22 21.27
C LEU A 136 13.69 0.02 22.70
N ARG A 137 13.99 -1.10 23.36
CA ARG A 137 13.43 -1.53 24.64
C ARG A 137 13.33 -0.42 25.69
N PHE A 138 14.37 0.39 25.83
CA PHE A 138 14.46 1.45 26.86
C PHE A 138 14.26 2.85 26.29
N ARG A 139 13.75 2.96 25.05
CA ARG A 139 13.48 4.27 24.43
C ARG A 139 12.13 4.83 24.86
N GLU A 140 12.05 6.16 24.85
CA GLU A 140 10.79 6.88 25.04
C GLU A 140 9.89 6.71 23.80
N ILE A 141 8.63 6.29 24.02
CA ILE A 141 7.63 6.07 22.96
C ILE A 141 7.35 7.35 22.17
N ALA A 142 7.38 8.52 22.84
CA ALA A 142 7.20 9.82 22.18
C ALA A 142 8.28 10.12 21.12
N SER A 143 9.48 9.53 21.28
CA SER A 143 10.59 9.71 20.32
C SER A 143 10.55 8.76 19.13
N LEU A 144 9.61 7.80 19.11
CA LEU A 144 9.51 6.77 18.07
C LEU A 144 8.72 7.27 16.86
N SER A 145 9.11 6.77 15.67
CA SER A 145 8.31 6.95 14.47
C SER A 145 6.96 6.20 14.56
N GLY A 146 5.99 6.57 13.72
CA GLY A 146 4.69 5.89 13.67
C GLY A 146 4.83 4.38 13.49
N GLY A 147 5.68 3.93 12.55
CA GLY A 147 5.93 2.51 12.33
C GLY A 147 6.60 1.80 13.53
N GLN A 148 7.51 2.48 14.24
CA GLN A 148 8.10 1.91 15.46
C GLN A 148 7.06 1.77 16.58
N LYS A 149 6.18 2.75 16.74
CA LYS A 149 5.06 2.66 17.69
C LYS A 149 4.12 1.49 17.34
N GLN A 150 3.87 1.26 16.07
CA GLN A 150 3.04 0.15 15.59
C GLN A 150 3.66 -1.20 15.96
N LYS A 151 4.98 -1.36 15.76
CA LYS A 151 5.72 -2.53 16.20
C LYS A 151 5.68 -2.71 17.74
N VAL A 152 5.71 -1.62 18.50
CA VAL A 152 5.54 -1.68 19.99
C VAL A 152 4.16 -2.19 20.37
N ALA A 153 3.08 -1.71 19.74
CA ALA A 153 1.72 -2.19 19.99
C ALA A 153 1.58 -3.69 19.71
N ILE A 154 2.13 -4.15 18.58
CA ILE A 154 2.12 -5.58 18.24
C ILE A 154 2.96 -6.39 19.22
N ALA A 155 4.13 -5.89 19.67
CA ALA A 155 4.96 -6.55 20.67
C ALA A 155 4.23 -6.66 22.03
N ALA A 156 3.54 -5.60 22.46
CA ALA A 156 2.77 -5.62 23.70
C ALA A 156 1.65 -6.68 23.65
N LEU A 157 0.99 -6.80 22.49
CA LEU A 157 -0.01 -7.83 22.25
C LEU A 157 0.60 -9.25 22.27
N LEU A 158 1.73 -9.46 21.58
CA LEU A 158 2.43 -10.74 21.52
C LEU A 158 2.90 -11.22 22.88
N ALA A 159 3.35 -10.31 23.75
CA ALA A 159 3.78 -10.63 25.10
C ALA A 159 2.67 -11.27 25.95
N LEU A 160 1.39 -10.93 25.67
CA LEU A 160 0.22 -11.49 26.36
C LEU A 160 -0.14 -12.89 25.85
N GLN A 161 0.30 -13.28 24.64
CA GLN A 161 0.01 -14.58 24.01
C GLN A 161 -1.51 -14.87 23.92
N PRO A 162 -2.31 -14.02 23.28
CA PRO A 162 -3.75 -14.22 23.17
C PRO A 162 -4.07 -15.41 22.25
N GLN A 163 -5.29 -15.98 22.38
CA GLN A 163 -5.78 -17.02 21.45
C GLN A 163 -6.24 -16.43 20.11
N VAL A 164 -6.75 -15.20 20.15
CA VAL A 164 -7.24 -14.45 18.98
C VAL A 164 -6.57 -13.10 18.93
N MET A 165 -6.05 -12.72 17.78
CA MET A 165 -5.53 -11.38 17.50
C MET A 165 -6.45 -10.67 16.52
N VAL A 166 -6.93 -9.47 16.89
CA VAL A 166 -7.73 -8.60 16.01
C VAL A 166 -6.93 -7.33 15.74
N LEU A 167 -6.53 -7.12 14.50
CA LEU A 167 -5.62 -6.05 14.09
C LEU A 167 -6.32 -5.14 13.08
N ASP A 168 -6.46 -3.84 13.41
CA ASP A 168 -7.09 -2.86 12.53
C ASP A 168 -6.02 -1.98 11.87
N GLU A 169 -5.78 -2.21 10.58
CA GLU A 169 -4.77 -1.56 9.74
C GLU A 169 -3.35 -1.57 10.35
N PRO A 170 -2.80 -2.75 10.71
CA PRO A 170 -1.52 -2.84 11.41
C PRO A 170 -0.33 -2.41 10.56
N THR A 171 -0.50 -2.13 9.27
CA THR A 171 0.60 -1.74 8.38
C THR A 171 0.41 -0.34 7.75
N ALA A 172 -0.59 0.43 8.17
CA ALA A 172 -0.93 1.72 7.55
C ALA A 172 0.22 2.76 7.57
N ALA A 173 1.07 2.73 8.61
CA ALA A 173 2.19 3.67 8.76
C ALA A 173 3.57 3.04 8.45
N LEU A 174 3.58 1.85 7.84
CA LEU A 174 4.80 1.08 7.58
C LEU A 174 5.21 1.15 6.10
N ASP A 175 6.53 1.15 5.90
CA ASP A 175 7.10 0.87 4.58
C ASP A 175 6.81 -0.58 4.14
N PRO A 176 6.93 -0.91 2.84
CA PRO A 176 6.61 -2.24 2.32
C PRO A 176 7.34 -3.37 3.03
N THR A 177 8.65 -3.23 3.26
CA THR A 177 9.48 -4.24 3.93
C THR A 177 9.04 -4.49 5.38
N SER A 178 8.72 -3.42 6.11
CA SER A 178 8.21 -3.53 7.49
C SER A 178 6.82 -4.14 7.53
N SER A 179 5.96 -3.84 6.56
CA SER A 179 4.62 -4.43 6.41
C SER A 179 4.72 -5.94 6.18
N GLU A 180 5.58 -6.34 5.27
CA GLU A 180 5.85 -7.74 4.93
C GLU A 180 6.36 -8.52 6.16
N LEU A 181 7.33 -7.95 6.89
CA LEU A 181 7.87 -8.57 8.11
C LEU A 181 6.78 -8.81 9.17
N ILE A 182 5.86 -7.87 9.35
CA ILE A 182 4.74 -8.04 10.29
C ILE A 182 3.83 -9.18 9.87
N PHE A 183 3.42 -9.23 8.60
CA PHE A 183 2.56 -10.31 8.11
C PHE A 183 3.25 -11.66 8.16
N GLN A 184 4.53 -11.73 7.86
CA GLN A 184 5.35 -12.94 8.02
C GLN A 184 5.37 -13.39 9.47
N THR A 185 5.64 -12.47 10.41
CA THR A 185 5.61 -12.75 11.86
C THR A 185 4.24 -13.26 12.31
N LEU A 186 3.15 -12.62 11.88
CA LEU A 186 1.79 -13.06 12.20
C LEU A 186 1.49 -14.46 11.63
N SER A 187 1.93 -14.73 10.40
CA SER A 187 1.78 -16.03 9.76
C SER A 187 2.57 -17.14 10.47
N GLU A 188 3.80 -16.85 10.92
CA GLU A 188 4.60 -17.78 11.72
C GLU A 188 3.94 -18.10 13.07
N LEU A 189 3.42 -17.07 13.74
CA LEU A 189 2.69 -17.25 14.99
C LEU A 189 1.40 -18.05 14.83
N ASN A 190 0.64 -17.75 13.77
CA ASN A 190 -0.56 -18.51 13.41
C ASN A 190 -0.23 -19.99 13.21
N LYS A 191 0.81 -20.32 12.43
CA LYS A 191 1.21 -21.69 12.10
C LYS A 191 1.85 -22.46 13.28
N THR A 192 2.63 -21.77 14.11
CA THR A 192 3.42 -22.45 15.17
C THR A 192 2.74 -22.49 16.51
N LYS A 193 1.82 -21.56 16.78
CA LYS A 193 1.14 -21.42 18.09
C LYS A 193 -0.38 -21.51 17.99
N ASP A 194 -0.94 -21.86 16.83
CA ASP A 194 -2.38 -21.95 16.55
C ASP A 194 -3.17 -20.69 16.93
N ILE A 195 -2.50 -19.50 16.93
CA ILE A 195 -3.16 -18.23 17.21
C ILE A 195 -4.06 -17.88 16.02
N THR A 196 -5.34 -17.66 16.28
CA THR A 196 -6.27 -17.16 15.26
C THR A 196 -6.03 -15.69 15.02
N VAL A 197 -5.89 -15.28 13.75
CA VAL A 197 -5.63 -13.89 13.38
C VAL A 197 -6.76 -13.35 12.52
N VAL A 198 -7.31 -12.20 12.91
CA VAL A 198 -8.24 -11.39 12.11
C VAL A 198 -7.57 -10.06 11.85
N VAL A 199 -7.27 -9.76 10.60
CA VAL A 199 -6.60 -8.52 10.20
C VAL A 199 -7.47 -7.73 9.22
N ILE A 200 -7.69 -6.46 9.52
CA ILE A 200 -8.28 -5.50 8.60
C ILE A 200 -7.13 -4.82 7.88
N GLU A 201 -7.11 -4.88 6.57
CA GLU A 201 -6.01 -4.28 5.78
C GLU A 201 -6.51 -3.89 4.39
N GLN A 202 -5.91 -2.85 3.82
CA GLN A 202 -6.23 -2.37 2.47
C GLN A 202 -5.24 -2.88 1.42
N LYS A 203 -4.04 -3.31 1.84
CA LYS A 203 -3.01 -3.88 0.96
C LYS A 203 -3.38 -5.30 0.56
N VAL A 204 -4.22 -5.44 -0.47
CA VAL A 204 -4.76 -6.73 -0.93
C VAL A 204 -3.68 -7.75 -1.29
N GLY A 205 -2.50 -7.32 -1.73
CA GLY A 205 -1.37 -8.20 -1.99
C GLY A 205 -0.89 -8.97 -0.75
N LEU A 206 -0.84 -8.30 0.42
CA LEU A 206 -0.51 -8.95 1.69
C LEU A 206 -1.60 -9.94 2.12
N LEU A 207 -2.87 -9.56 1.97
CA LEU A 207 -3.99 -10.44 2.28
C LEU A 207 -3.98 -11.70 1.40
N ALA A 208 -3.78 -11.55 0.10
CA ALA A 208 -3.70 -12.65 -0.85
C ALA A 208 -2.56 -13.64 -0.53
N LYS A 209 -1.43 -13.10 -0.03
CA LYS A 209 -0.24 -13.90 0.27
C LYS A 209 -0.31 -14.65 1.60
N TYR A 210 -0.89 -14.05 2.63
CA TYR A 210 -0.79 -14.54 4.01
C TYR A 210 -2.08 -15.07 4.60
N CYS A 211 -3.25 -14.57 4.17
CA CYS A 211 -4.52 -14.95 4.76
C CYS A 211 -5.06 -16.26 4.15
N SER A 212 -5.53 -17.15 5.02
CA SER A 212 -6.20 -18.39 4.59
C SER A 212 -7.62 -18.13 4.08
N LYS A 213 -8.26 -17.07 4.58
CA LYS A 213 -9.60 -16.64 4.19
C LYS A 213 -9.68 -15.12 4.08
N ILE A 214 -10.53 -14.65 3.20
CA ILE A 214 -10.82 -13.23 2.98
C ILE A 214 -12.31 -12.99 3.17
N ALA A 215 -12.64 -11.94 3.93
CA ALA A 215 -14.00 -11.42 4.08
C ALA A 215 -14.06 -10.02 3.45
N VAL A 216 -14.99 -9.82 2.52
CA VAL A 216 -15.24 -8.52 1.89
C VAL A 216 -16.48 -7.91 2.53
N MET A 217 -16.30 -6.71 3.07
CA MET A 217 -17.39 -5.96 3.71
C MET A 217 -17.84 -4.78 2.83
N ASP A 218 -19.15 -4.61 2.72
CA ASP A 218 -19.80 -3.42 2.17
C ASP A 218 -21.03 -3.05 3.01
N LYS A 219 -21.20 -1.77 3.31
CA LYS A 219 -22.37 -1.21 4.03
C LYS A 219 -22.79 -2.00 5.29
N GLY A 220 -21.79 -2.42 6.08
CA GLY A 220 -22.01 -3.14 7.34
C GLY A 220 -22.26 -4.65 7.19
N SER A 221 -22.25 -5.21 5.99
CA SER A 221 -22.52 -6.61 5.71
C SER A 221 -21.32 -7.28 5.03
N ILE A 222 -21.22 -8.62 5.09
CA ILE A 222 -20.24 -9.39 4.32
C ILE A 222 -20.87 -9.75 2.98
N CYS A 223 -20.25 -9.32 1.87
CA CYS A 223 -20.70 -9.62 0.52
C CYS A 223 -19.94 -10.81 -0.13
N ALA A 224 -18.73 -11.14 0.34
CA ALA A 224 -17.99 -12.34 -0.06
C ALA A 224 -17.16 -12.85 1.12
N TYR A 225 -17.04 -14.18 1.25
CA TYR A 225 -16.21 -14.84 2.26
C TYR A 225 -15.76 -16.21 1.75
N GLY A 226 -14.46 -16.45 1.74
CA GLY A 226 -13.89 -17.72 1.26
C GLY A 226 -12.37 -17.68 1.24
N SER A 227 -11.75 -18.61 0.51
CA SER A 227 -10.31 -18.57 0.23
C SER A 227 -9.94 -17.31 -0.59
N GLY A 228 -8.67 -16.94 -0.58
CA GLY A 228 -8.21 -15.83 -1.42
C GLY A 228 -8.55 -16.04 -2.90
N GLU A 229 -8.42 -17.25 -3.41
CA GLU A 229 -8.76 -17.61 -4.79
C GLU A 229 -10.25 -17.43 -5.10
N GLU A 230 -11.14 -17.92 -4.22
CA GLU A 230 -12.59 -17.78 -4.37
C GLU A 230 -13.06 -16.33 -4.33
N VAL A 231 -12.46 -15.51 -3.47
CA VAL A 231 -12.87 -14.11 -3.28
C VAL A 231 -12.28 -13.22 -4.37
N PHE A 232 -10.97 -13.30 -4.61
CA PHE A 232 -10.32 -12.40 -5.58
C PHE A 232 -10.65 -12.76 -7.05
N SER A 233 -11.12 -13.98 -7.34
CA SER A 233 -11.65 -14.29 -8.69
C SER A 233 -12.90 -13.47 -9.04
N GLN A 234 -13.63 -12.95 -8.05
CA GLN A 234 -14.84 -12.12 -8.24
C GLN A 234 -14.49 -10.67 -8.53
N VAL A 235 -13.62 -10.42 -9.51
CA VAL A 235 -13.04 -9.10 -9.82
C VAL A 235 -14.11 -8.02 -10.00
N ASP A 236 -15.21 -8.34 -10.70
CA ASP A 236 -16.27 -7.38 -11.01
C ASP A 236 -17.02 -6.95 -9.75
N LEU A 237 -17.33 -7.90 -8.84
CA LEU A 237 -17.93 -7.60 -7.53
C LEU A 237 -17.01 -6.70 -6.69
N LEU A 238 -15.72 -7.02 -6.64
CA LEU A 238 -14.74 -6.26 -5.85
C LEU A 238 -14.59 -4.83 -6.36
N GLN A 239 -14.57 -4.63 -7.68
CA GLN A 239 -14.53 -3.30 -8.31
C GLN A 239 -15.81 -2.50 -8.04
N GLU A 240 -16.99 -3.14 -8.09
CA GLU A 240 -18.26 -2.50 -7.78
C GLU A 240 -18.28 -2.01 -6.32
N VAL A 241 -17.82 -2.84 -5.39
CA VAL A 241 -17.69 -2.51 -3.97
C VAL A 241 -16.62 -1.44 -3.72
N GLY A 242 -15.62 -1.32 -4.59
CA GLY A 242 -14.51 -0.37 -4.46
C GLY A 242 -13.28 -0.97 -3.76
N VAL A 243 -13.11 -2.27 -3.86
CA VAL A 243 -11.94 -3.01 -3.38
C VAL A 243 -11.02 -3.32 -4.56
N ASP A 244 -9.73 -3.07 -4.39
CA ASP A 244 -8.72 -3.47 -5.38
C ASP A 244 -8.51 -5.00 -5.36
N VAL A 245 -7.93 -5.51 -6.45
CA VAL A 245 -7.48 -6.90 -6.56
C VAL A 245 -5.98 -6.94 -6.87
N PRO A 246 -5.25 -7.96 -6.41
CA PRO A 246 -3.85 -8.12 -6.79
C PRO A 246 -3.68 -8.08 -8.32
N ARG A 247 -2.63 -7.42 -8.81
CA ARG A 247 -2.42 -7.26 -10.27
C ARG A 247 -2.31 -8.61 -10.98
N CYS A 248 -1.72 -9.61 -10.32
CA CYS A 248 -1.63 -10.97 -10.83
C CYS A 248 -3.01 -11.59 -11.09
N VAL A 249 -4.03 -11.28 -10.27
CA VAL A 249 -5.41 -11.74 -10.48
C VAL A 249 -6.01 -11.14 -11.75
N ARG A 250 -5.72 -9.86 -12.04
CA ARG A 250 -6.19 -9.22 -13.29
C ARG A 250 -5.59 -9.90 -14.52
N VAL A 251 -4.30 -10.25 -14.47
CA VAL A 251 -3.64 -11.03 -15.54
C VAL A 251 -4.28 -12.40 -15.65
N SER A 252 -4.46 -13.11 -14.51
CA SER A 252 -5.08 -14.44 -14.47
C SER A 252 -6.48 -14.46 -15.08
N LYS A 253 -7.33 -13.45 -14.76
CA LYS A 253 -8.65 -13.30 -15.36
C LYS A 253 -8.55 -13.14 -16.89
N GLY A 254 -7.64 -12.30 -17.39
CA GLY A 254 -7.44 -12.13 -18.82
C GLY A 254 -6.89 -13.38 -19.51
N VAL A 255 -5.99 -14.14 -18.87
CA VAL A 255 -5.52 -15.46 -19.34
C VAL A 255 -6.69 -16.42 -19.47
N TYR A 256 -7.56 -16.51 -18.45
CA TYR A 256 -8.79 -17.31 -18.48
C TYR A 256 -9.68 -16.91 -19.66
N GLU A 257 -9.97 -15.61 -19.81
CA GLU A 257 -10.82 -15.10 -20.89
C GLU A 257 -10.25 -15.42 -22.27
N LEU A 258 -8.95 -15.20 -22.49
CA LEU A 258 -8.28 -15.51 -23.76
C LEU A 258 -8.31 -17.02 -24.05
N SER A 259 -7.99 -17.87 -23.06
CA SER A 259 -7.92 -19.32 -23.21
C SER A 259 -9.28 -19.98 -23.56
N HIS A 260 -10.39 -19.32 -23.21
CA HIS A 260 -11.76 -19.79 -23.44
C HIS A 260 -12.45 -19.16 -24.64
N GLN A 261 -11.82 -18.17 -25.32
CA GLN A 261 -12.38 -17.64 -26.57
C GLN A 261 -12.49 -18.76 -27.62
N SER A 262 -13.62 -18.82 -28.33
CA SER A 262 -13.90 -19.84 -29.35
C SER A 262 -12.81 -19.94 -30.44
N GLU A 263 -12.10 -18.83 -30.68
CA GLU A 263 -11.01 -18.74 -31.64
C GLU A 263 -9.71 -19.40 -31.17
N TYR A 264 -9.49 -19.49 -29.85
CA TYR A 264 -8.23 -19.94 -29.24
C TYR A 264 -8.36 -21.22 -28.44
N ALA A 265 -9.55 -21.56 -27.96
CA ALA A 265 -9.79 -22.71 -27.08
C ALA A 265 -9.28 -24.05 -27.65
N HIS A 266 -9.24 -24.21 -28.97
CA HIS A 266 -8.73 -25.42 -29.64
C HIS A 266 -7.19 -25.46 -29.71
N LEU A 267 -6.49 -24.37 -29.36
CA LEU A 267 -5.04 -24.29 -29.34
C LEU A 267 -4.40 -24.84 -28.07
N LEU A 268 -5.16 -24.93 -26.99
CA LEU A 268 -4.72 -25.45 -25.70
C LEU A 268 -5.29 -26.85 -25.44
N SER A 269 -4.53 -27.70 -24.75
CA SER A 269 -5.03 -28.97 -24.23
C SER A 269 -5.96 -28.75 -23.02
N GLU A 270 -6.72 -29.79 -22.62
CA GLU A 270 -7.53 -29.72 -21.39
C GLU A 270 -6.66 -29.47 -20.15
N ALA A 271 -5.46 -30.05 -20.10
CA ALA A 271 -4.53 -29.85 -18.99
C ALA A 271 -4.01 -28.42 -18.93
N ASP A 272 -3.66 -27.80 -20.07
CA ASP A 272 -3.20 -26.42 -20.13
C ASP A 272 -4.32 -25.45 -19.71
N ARG A 273 -5.54 -25.69 -20.16
CA ARG A 273 -6.72 -24.90 -19.76
C ARG A 273 -7.01 -25.00 -18.27
N ALA A 274 -6.86 -26.19 -17.68
CA ALA A 274 -7.03 -26.35 -16.23
C ALA A 274 -6.08 -25.47 -15.42
N VAL A 275 -4.85 -25.25 -15.91
CA VAL A 275 -3.92 -24.29 -15.28
C VAL A 275 -4.39 -22.84 -15.47
N CYS A 276 -4.98 -22.52 -16.64
CA CYS A 276 -5.55 -21.20 -16.90
C CYS A 276 -6.81 -20.89 -16.08
N ASP A 277 -7.51 -21.93 -15.58
CA ASP A 277 -8.73 -21.78 -14.77
C ASP A 277 -8.42 -21.45 -13.29
N GLU A 278 -7.18 -21.63 -12.84
CA GLU A 278 -6.76 -21.27 -11.49
C GLU A 278 -6.69 -19.74 -11.34
N THR A 279 -6.99 -19.21 -10.16
CA THR A 279 -6.81 -17.79 -9.86
C THR A 279 -5.40 -17.56 -9.31
N ALA A 280 -4.56 -16.80 -10.04
CA ALA A 280 -3.20 -16.52 -9.63
C ALA A 280 -3.15 -15.40 -8.57
N LEU A 281 -2.83 -15.74 -7.32
CA LEU A 281 -2.70 -14.77 -6.22
C LEU A 281 -1.29 -14.18 -6.09
N SER A 282 -0.30 -14.73 -6.78
CA SER A 282 1.11 -14.32 -6.70
C SER A 282 1.73 -14.16 -8.08
N VAL A 283 2.87 -13.44 -8.12
CA VAL A 283 3.69 -13.29 -9.34
C VAL A 283 4.09 -14.66 -9.89
N GLN A 284 4.49 -15.59 -9.02
CA GLN A 284 4.92 -16.94 -9.40
C GLN A 284 3.79 -17.75 -10.02
N SER A 285 2.58 -17.70 -9.43
CA SER A 285 1.43 -18.42 -9.99
C SER A 285 0.97 -17.82 -11.33
N ALA A 286 0.98 -16.49 -11.48
CA ALA A 286 0.70 -15.84 -12.75
C ALA A 286 1.75 -16.16 -13.82
N ALA A 287 3.03 -16.17 -13.46
CA ALA A 287 4.12 -16.55 -14.37
C ALA A 287 3.98 -18.00 -14.84
N LYS A 288 3.59 -18.92 -13.94
CA LYS A 288 3.31 -20.32 -14.30
C LYS A 288 2.16 -20.45 -15.31
N GLN A 289 1.09 -19.68 -15.15
CA GLN A 289 -0.03 -19.65 -16.11
C GLN A 289 0.43 -19.16 -17.49
N LEU A 290 1.17 -18.04 -17.52
CA LEU A 290 1.71 -17.50 -18.77
C LEU A 290 2.67 -18.48 -19.44
N ALA A 291 3.58 -19.10 -18.67
CA ALA A 291 4.51 -20.11 -19.18
C ALA A 291 3.80 -21.32 -19.79
N CYS A 292 2.73 -21.79 -19.13
CA CYS A 292 1.91 -22.88 -19.64
C CYS A 292 1.26 -22.51 -21.00
N CYS A 293 0.62 -21.34 -21.09
CA CYS A 293 0.01 -20.87 -22.33
C CYS A 293 1.04 -20.70 -23.46
N VAL A 294 2.13 -19.96 -23.21
CA VAL A 294 3.17 -19.69 -24.21
C VAL A 294 3.83 -20.98 -24.67
N GLY A 295 4.17 -21.89 -23.75
CA GLY A 295 4.77 -23.20 -24.06
C GLY A 295 3.85 -24.06 -24.97
N ALA A 296 2.56 -24.13 -24.64
CA ALA A 296 1.58 -24.87 -25.47
C ALA A 296 1.43 -24.27 -26.87
N LEU A 297 1.45 -22.93 -27.00
CA LEU A 297 1.33 -22.22 -28.26
C LEU A 297 2.61 -22.37 -29.13
N GLN A 298 3.81 -22.29 -28.52
CA GLN A 298 5.08 -22.44 -29.21
C GLN A 298 5.30 -23.88 -29.73
N HIS A 299 4.96 -24.91 -28.96
CA HIS A 299 5.05 -26.31 -29.43
C HIS A 299 4.19 -26.56 -30.68
N ARG A 300 3.07 -25.90 -30.84
CA ARG A 300 2.23 -25.99 -32.05
C ARG A 300 2.81 -25.20 -33.22
N SER A 301 3.56 -24.14 -32.96
CA SER A 301 4.22 -23.33 -33.99
C SER A 301 5.51 -24.01 -34.51
N ILE A 302 6.24 -24.72 -33.66
CA ILE A 302 7.52 -25.39 -33.98
C ILE A 302 7.32 -26.71 -34.76
N SER A 303 6.16 -27.35 -34.67
CA SER A 303 5.85 -28.53 -35.52
C SER A 303 5.84 -28.24 -37.03
N LEU A 304 6.17 -27.01 -37.43
CA LEU A 304 6.23 -26.54 -38.81
C LEU A 304 7.63 -26.49 -39.43
N THR A 305 8.66 -26.64 -38.64
CA THR A 305 10.06 -26.72 -39.11
C THR A 305 10.68 -28.00 -38.63
N GLU A 306 10.57 -29.05 -39.46
CA GLU A 306 11.37 -30.27 -39.27
C GLU A 306 12.85 -29.84 -39.44
N ASP A 307 13.59 -29.83 -38.34
CA ASP A 307 15.04 -30.06 -38.16
C ASP A 307 15.58 -29.32 -36.90
N SER A 308 14.95 -29.42 -35.77
CA SER A 308 15.59 -29.10 -34.49
C SER A 308 15.08 -30.01 -33.38
N GLU A 309 16.01 -30.64 -32.66
CA GLU A 309 15.73 -31.53 -31.53
C GLU A 309 14.79 -30.87 -30.51
N PRO A 310 13.80 -31.60 -29.97
CA PRO A 310 12.89 -31.06 -28.96
C PRO A 310 13.72 -30.70 -27.72
N LEU A 311 13.68 -29.44 -27.32
CA LEU A 311 14.11 -29.01 -25.99
C LEU A 311 13.28 -29.81 -24.97
N ALA A 312 13.95 -30.67 -24.24
CA ALA A 312 13.36 -31.46 -23.20
C ALA A 312 12.60 -30.55 -22.24
N THR A 313 11.30 -30.83 -22.10
CA THR A 313 10.49 -30.32 -20.99
C THR A 313 11.00 -30.95 -19.69
N ASN A 314 12.16 -30.49 -19.24
CA ASN A 314 12.57 -30.73 -17.88
C ASN A 314 11.76 -29.80 -17.00
N ASP A 315 11.11 -30.39 -16.01
CA ASP A 315 10.42 -29.77 -14.92
C ASP A 315 11.08 -28.42 -14.57
N VAL A 316 10.41 -27.32 -14.89
CA VAL A 316 10.75 -26.02 -14.35
C VAL A 316 10.28 -26.08 -12.90
N GLU A 317 11.05 -26.76 -12.05
CA GLU A 317 11.05 -26.47 -10.63
C GLU A 317 11.51 -24.99 -10.53
N LEU A 318 10.52 -24.10 -10.53
CA LEU A 318 10.72 -22.76 -10.01
C LEU A 318 11.08 -22.99 -8.55
N ALA A 319 12.40 -22.93 -8.27
CA ALA A 319 12.93 -23.11 -6.94
C ALA A 319 12.14 -22.21 -5.98
N GLY A 320 11.33 -22.84 -5.15
CA GLY A 320 10.61 -22.20 -4.05
C GLY A 320 11.60 -21.85 -2.95
N GLU A 321 12.45 -20.87 -3.19
CA GLU A 321 13.22 -20.21 -2.15
C GLU A 321 12.99 -18.72 -2.26
N THR A 322 12.16 -18.22 -1.35
CA THR A 322 12.13 -16.84 -0.92
C THR A 322 13.57 -16.42 -0.57
N TYR A 323 14.22 -15.70 -1.46
CA TYR A 323 15.45 -14.99 -1.14
C TYR A 323 15.09 -13.81 -0.23
N LEU A 324 14.98 -14.10 1.07
CA LEU A 324 15.17 -13.07 2.09
C LEU A 324 16.67 -13.09 2.43
N PRO A 325 17.38 -11.96 2.38
CA PRO A 325 18.75 -11.90 2.86
C PRO A 325 18.75 -12.21 4.35
N LYS A 326 19.49 -13.26 4.77
CA LYS A 326 19.84 -13.46 6.18
C LYS A 326 20.58 -12.22 6.62
N ILE A 327 20.00 -11.48 7.57
CA ILE A 327 20.67 -10.38 8.25
C ILE A 327 21.64 -11.03 9.25
N ASP A 328 22.85 -11.33 8.80
CA ASP A 328 23.97 -11.53 9.70
C ASP A 328 24.46 -10.15 10.16
N GLY A 329 24.72 -10.04 11.47
CA GLY A 329 24.99 -8.81 12.18
C GLY A 329 26.18 -7.98 11.67
N PRO A 330 26.52 -6.87 12.33
CA PRO A 330 27.22 -5.73 11.73
C PRO A 330 28.67 -6.07 11.39
N VAL A 331 28.98 -6.09 10.10
CA VAL A 331 30.36 -6.00 9.63
C VAL A 331 30.63 -4.54 9.28
N ILE A 332 31.30 -3.86 10.20
CA ILE A 332 31.97 -2.59 9.91
C ILE A 332 33.16 -2.91 9.03
N ALA A 333 33.12 -2.52 7.78
CA ALA A 333 34.31 -2.46 6.93
C ALA A 333 34.34 -1.10 6.23
N GLU A 334 35.25 -0.26 6.71
CA GLU A 334 35.73 0.91 6.00
C GLU A 334 36.39 0.47 4.68
N SER A 335 35.90 0.95 3.54
CA SER A 335 36.73 1.09 2.34
C SER A 335 36.28 2.29 1.53
N SER A 336 37.09 3.32 1.64
CA SER A 336 37.10 4.50 0.78
C SER A 336 37.58 4.13 -0.63
N GLY A 337 36.72 4.38 -1.64
CA GLY A 337 37.12 4.44 -3.04
C GLY A 337 36.21 5.41 -3.79
N PRO A 338 36.75 6.30 -4.61
CA PRO A 338 35.94 7.31 -5.29
C PRO A 338 35.19 6.71 -6.47
N PHE A 339 33.84 6.73 -6.43
CA PHE A 339 33.04 6.49 -7.62
C PHE A 339 33.16 7.71 -8.54
N ASP A 340 33.81 7.52 -9.67
CA ASP A 340 33.79 8.46 -10.78
C ASP A 340 32.37 8.59 -11.33
N ARG A 341 31.95 9.85 -11.44
CA ARG A 341 30.67 10.28 -12.00
C ARG A 341 30.49 9.73 -13.40
N ILE A 342 29.51 8.86 -13.60
CA ILE A 342 28.99 8.58 -14.94
C ILE A 342 28.27 9.86 -15.38
N GLY A 343 28.81 10.49 -16.42
CA GLY A 343 28.27 11.72 -16.96
C GLY A 343 26.87 11.50 -17.52
N VAL A 344 25.97 12.38 -17.07
CA VAL A 344 24.66 12.57 -17.70
C VAL A 344 24.92 12.94 -19.16
N LEU A 345 24.61 12.05 -20.09
CA LEU A 345 24.53 12.38 -21.51
C LEU A 345 23.35 13.35 -21.67
N GLN A 346 23.65 14.62 -21.78
CA GLN A 346 22.73 15.62 -22.25
C GLN A 346 22.48 15.35 -23.74
N ASP A 347 21.30 14.84 -24.08
CA ASP A 347 20.77 14.90 -25.43
C ASP A 347 20.50 16.39 -25.76
N ALA A 348 21.45 16.99 -26.43
CA ALA A 348 21.34 18.34 -26.97
C ALA A 348 20.50 18.28 -28.24
N ASP A 349 19.16 18.48 -28.11
CA ASP A 349 18.28 19.06 -29.15
C ASP A 349 16.77 18.93 -28.81
N GLN A 350 16.39 19.15 -27.54
CA GLN A 350 15.01 19.54 -27.23
C GLN A 350 15.01 20.94 -26.58
N PRO A 351 14.01 21.81 -26.86
CA PRO A 351 13.92 23.09 -26.17
C PRO A 351 13.81 22.81 -24.68
N SER A 352 14.80 23.25 -23.90
CA SER A 352 14.86 23.06 -22.45
C SER A 352 13.60 23.65 -21.80
N VAL A 353 12.66 22.81 -21.43
CA VAL A 353 11.52 23.24 -20.60
C VAL A 353 12.12 23.71 -19.29
N GLN A 354 11.94 25.00 -18.98
CA GLN A 354 12.49 25.60 -17.77
C GLN A 354 11.87 24.93 -16.55
N SER A 355 12.70 24.48 -15.60
CA SER A 355 12.25 23.91 -14.33
C SER A 355 11.41 24.91 -13.53
N VAL A 356 10.41 24.42 -12.79
CA VAL A 356 9.64 25.26 -11.85
C VAL A 356 10.19 25.17 -10.44
N LEU A 357 10.92 24.10 -10.11
CA LEU A 357 11.65 23.92 -8.85
C LEU A 357 13.03 23.35 -9.15
N ASP A 358 14.06 23.93 -8.53
CA ASP A 358 15.39 23.35 -8.47
C ASP A 358 15.88 23.31 -7.02
N VAL A 359 16.21 22.14 -6.55
CA VAL A 359 16.96 21.91 -5.32
C VAL A 359 18.41 21.66 -5.71
N ILE A 360 19.35 22.45 -5.19
CA ILE A 360 20.76 22.44 -5.62
C ILE A 360 21.65 22.16 -4.42
N ASP A 361 22.28 21.00 -4.36
CA ASP A 361 23.19 20.53 -3.31
C ASP A 361 22.69 20.82 -1.89
N ALA A 362 21.38 20.69 -1.68
CA ALA A 362 20.73 21.04 -0.42
C ALA A 362 21.14 20.06 0.69
N THR A 363 21.64 20.62 1.79
CA THR A 363 22.01 19.85 2.99
C THR A 363 21.31 20.42 4.21
N PHE A 364 20.71 19.52 5.00
CA PHE A 364 20.09 19.85 6.28
C PHE A 364 20.24 18.67 7.26
N LYS A 365 20.61 18.96 8.50
CA LYS A 365 20.66 17.96 9.59
C LYS A 365 19.96 18.53 10.83
N TYR A 366 19.13 17.70 11.47
CA TYR A 366 18.49 18.06 12.73
C TYR A 366 19.54 18.21 13.85
N GLN A 367 19.23 19.00 14.89
CA GLN A 367 20.11 19.13 16.04
C GLN A 367 20.20 17.81 16.79
N ASN A 368 21.42 17.38 17.11
CA ASN A 368 21.71 16.14 17.86
C ASN A 368 21.20 14.84 17.19
N SER A 369 20.99 14.84 15.88
CA SER A 369 20.62 13.65 15.10
C SER A 369 21.51 13.53 13.86
N THR A 370 21.64 12.30 13.38
CA THR A 370 22.21 11.99 12.06
C THR A 370 21.19 12.18 10.95
N ASP A 371 19.90 12.33 11.32
CA ASP A 371 18.80 12.44 10.36
C ASP A 371 18.83 13.76 9.60
N GLY A 372 18.41 13.71 8.34
CA GLY A 372 18.36 14.87 7.48
C GLY A 372 18.55 14.54 6.02
N VAL A 373 19.07 15.48 5.26
CA VAL A 373 19.46 15.31 3.86
C VAL A 373 20.85 15.86 3.62
N GLU A 374 21.59 15.23 2.72
CA GLU A 374 22.97 15.58 2.40
C GLU A 374 23.18 15.68 0.88
N ARG A 375 23.50 16.90 0.42
CA ARG A 375 23.82 17.22 -0.97
C ARG A 375 22.77 16.75 -1.98
N VAL A 376 21.48 16.89 -1.62
CA VAL A 376 20.37 16.52 -2.50
C VAL A 376 20.22 17.55 -3.61
N SER A 377 20.16 17.08 -4.84
CA SER A 377 19.82 17.87 -6.03
C SER A 377 18.65 17.22 -6.76
N LEU A 378 17.65 18.02 -7.14
CA LEU A 378 16.42 17.60 -7.79
C LEU A 378 15.82 18.76 -8.55
N SER A 379 15.33 18.55 -9.78
CA SER A 379 14.55 19.52 -10.55
C SER A 379 13.15 18.98 -10.83
N LEU A 380 12.14 19.85 -10.84
CA LEU A 380 10.79 19.53 -11.29
C LEU A 380 10.40 20.41 -12.49
N HIS A 381 9.74 19.80 -13.45
CA HIS A 381 9.26 20.48 -14.66
C HIS A 381 7.72 20.61 -14.67
N PRO A 382 7.17 21.60 -15.39
CA PRO A 382 5.72 21.77 -15.48
C PRO A 382 5.03 20.50 -16.01
N GLY A 383 3.97 20.07 -15.33
CA GLY A 383 3.19 18.90 -15.72
C GLY A 383 3.79 17.55 -15.31
N GLU A 384 4.94 17.55 -14.65
CA GLU A 384 5.62 16.33 -14.19
C GLU A 384 5.05 15.86 -12.84
N LEU A 385 4.82 14.53 -12.69
CA LEU A 385 4.55 13.90 -11.43
C LEU A 385 5.76 13.06 -11.04
N VAL A 386 6.54 13.56 -10.08
CA VAL A 386 7.74 12.90 -9.57
C VAL A 386 7.42 12.19 -8.27
N ALA A 387 7.59 10.87 -8.24
CA ALA A 387 7.47 10.08 -7.01
C ALA A 387 8.79 10.07 -6.25
N LEU A 388 8.76 10.41 -4.96
CA LEU A 388 9.88 10.35 -4.05
C LEU A 388 9.74 9.12 -3.15
N VAL A 389 10.57 8.11 -3.37
CA VAL A 389 10.49 6.81 -2.70
C VAL A 389 11.73 6.48 -1.89
N GLY A 390 11.64 5.48 -1.01
CA GLY A 390 12.72 5.01 -0.14
C GLY A 390 12.21 4.66 1.25
N GLN A 391 13.07 4.02 2.05
CA GLN A 391 12.73 3.59 3.41
C GLN A 391 12.33 4.74 4.34
N ASN A 392 11.72 4.39 5.47
CA ASN A 392 11.47 5.36 6.53
C ASN A 392 12.80 5.88 7.11
N GLY A 393 12.90 7.21 7.24
CA GLY A 393 14.16 7.85 7.65
C GLY A 393 15.13 8.21 6.50
N ALA A 394 14.80 7.88 5.24
CA ALA A 394 15.63 8.23 4.06
C ALA A 394 15.77 9.74 3.80
N GLY A 395 15.02 10.60 4.50
CA GLY A 395 15.08 12.05 4.33
C GLY A 395 13.94 12.66 3.50
N LYS A 396 12.99 11.87 3.02
CA LYS A 396 11.87 12.32 2.16
C LYS A 396 11.09 13.49 2.75
N THR A 397 10.57 13.34 3.97
CA THR A 397 9.82 14.41 4.66
C THR A 397 10.71 15.62 4.99
N THR A 398 12.01 15.43 5.16
CA THR A 398 12.94 16.56 5.33
C THR A 398 13.07 17.36 4.03
N LEU A 399 13.18 16.68 2.90
CA LEU A 399 13.22 17.30 1.59
C LEU A 399 11.92 18.06 1.28
N THR A 400 10.75 17.48 1.55
CA THR A 400 9.46 18.17 1.36
C THR A 400 9.35 19.43 2.23
N LYS A 401 9.85 19.37 3.49
CA LYS A 401 9.90 20.55 4.39
C LYS A 401 10.89 21.63 3.94
N LEU A 402 11.94 21.27 3.23
CA LEU A 402 12.85 22.23 2.62
C LEU A 402 12.18 22.92 1.42
N VAL A 403 11.50 22.14 0.55
CA VAL A 403 10.82 22.67 -0.64
C VAL A 403 9.69 23.63 -0.27
N ASN A 404 8.91 23.33 0.77
CA ASN A 404 7.81 24.21 1.21
C ASN A 404 8.26 25.35 2.15
N GLY A 405 9.58 25.46 2.43
CA GLY A 405 10.16 26.53 3.23
C GLY A 405 9.89 26.45 4.74
N LEU A 406 9.43 25.31 5.27
CA LEU A 406 9.34 25.05 6.71
C LEU A 406 10.72 24.82 7.33
N LEU A 407 11.65 24.27 6.55
CA LEU A 407 13.06 24.17 6.91
C LEU A 407 13.90 25.01 5.94
N ARG A 408 15.11 25.38 6.37
CA ARG A 408 16.08 26.08 5.54
C ARG A 408 17.33 25.22 5.38
N PRO A 409 17.87 25.06 4.17
CA PRO A 409 19.08 24.29 3.98
C PRO A 409 20.26 24.97 4.71
N ARG A 410 21.15 24.16 5.28
CA ARG A 410 22.41 24.68 5.88
C ARG A 410 23.41 25.03 4.81
N SER A 411 23.43 24.31 3.70
CA SER A 411 24.18 24.59 2.48
C SER A 411 23.38 24.21 1.26
N GLY A 412 23.75 24.68 0.09
CA GLY A 412 22.96 24.57 -1.13
C GLY A 412 21.91 25.67 -1.24
N ASP A 413 21.01 25.53 -2.21
CA ASP A 413 19.94 26.50 -2.47
C ASP A 413 18.69 25.83 -3.04
N ILE A 414 17.55 26.53 -2.97
CA ILE A 414 16.29 26.12 -3.56
C ILE A 414 15.80 27.28 -4.42
N HIS A 415 15.51 26.98 -5.68
CA HIS A 415 15.00 27.94 -6.63
C HIS A 415 13.57 27.59 -7.04
N ILE A 416 12.71 28.58 -7.09
CA ILE A 416 11.35 28.46 -7.63
C ILE A 416 11.25 29.40 -8.83
N LYS A 417 10.90 28.84 -10.00
CA LYS A 417 10.87 29.59 -11.28
C LYS A 417 12.18 30.33 -11.55
N GLY A 418 13.31 29.71 -11.23
CA GLY A 418 14.66 30.29 -11.42
C GLY A 418 15.09 31.31 -10.37
N ALA A 419 14.23 31.66 -9.41
CA ALA A 419 14.58 32.63 -8.34
C ALA A 419 14.98 31.91 -7.05
N SER A 420 16.12 32.27 -6.44
CA SER A 420 16.54 31.71 -5.15
C SER A 420 15.54 32.06 -4.04
N CYS A 421 15.16 31.05 -3.25
CA CYS A 421 14.23 31.18 -2.13
C CYS A 421 14.94 31.48 -0.79
N LYS A 422 16.23 31.68 -0.79
CA LYS A 422 17.05 31.84 0.43
C LYS A 422 16.52 32.91 1.37
N ASP A 423 16.12 34.04 0.80
CA ASP A 423 15.63 35.21 1.56
C ASP A 423 14.09 35.31 1.58
N TRP A 424 13.39 34.39 0.96
CA TRP A 424 11.92 34.38 0.92
C TRP A 424 11.33 33.96 2.28
N LYS A 425 10.27 34.65 2.67
CA LYS A 425 9.43 34.17 3.80
C LYS A 425 8.66 32.94 3.36
N THR A 426 8.31 32.08 4.31
CA THR A 426 7.46 30.88 4.03
C THR A 426 6.14 31.27 3.33
N SER A 427 5.55 32.44 3.67
CA SER A 427 4.35 32.94 3.00
C SER A 427 4.55 33.31 1.52
N GLN A 428 5.77 33.65 1.10
CA GLN A 428 6.10 33.91 -0.30
C GLN A 428 6.27 32.58 -1.06
N ILE A 429 6.90 31.58 -0.45
CA ILE A 429 6.98 30.22 -1.00
C ILE A 429 5.58 29.62 -1.16
N ALA A 430 4.69 29.81 -0.17
CA ALA A 430 3.31 29.33 -0.20
C ALA A 430 2.43 29.94 -1.32
N GLN A 431 2.87 31.03 -1.98
CA GLN A 431 2.20 31.53 -3.18
C GLN A 431 2.37 30.57 -4.38
N HIS A 432 3.48 29.82 -4.42
CA HIS A 432 3.87 28.93 -5.50
C HIS A 432 3.73 27.44 -5.14
N VAL A 433 3.99 27.09 -3.87
CA VAL A 433 4.03 25.71 -3.38
C VAL A 433 2.83 25.48 -2.46
N SER A 434 1.96 24.54 -2.81
CA SER A 434 0.96 24.01 -1.88
C SER A 434 1.41 22.64 -1.38
N THR A 435 1.10 22.32 -0.12
CA THR A 435 1.53 21.05 0.51
C THR A 435 0.34 20.34 1.14
N LEU A 436 0.20 19.05 0.85
CA LEU A 436 -0.63 18.13 1.62
C LEU A 436 0.26 17.39 2.61
N PHE A 437 -0.02 17.52 3.90
CA PHE A 437 0.72 16.84 4.96
C PHE A 437 0.20 15.43 5.18
N GLN A 438 1.06 14.53 5.63
CA GLN A 438 0.75 13.14 5.95
C GLN A 438 -0.42 12.99 6.94
N ASN A 439 -0.52 13.88 7.93
CA ASN A 439 -1.65 13.92 8.86
C ASN A 439 -2.54 15.14 8.54
N PRO A 440 -3.78 14.93 8.04
CA PRO A 440 -4.70 16.00 7.72
C PRO A 440 -5.10 16.86 8.94
N ASP A 441 -5.03 16.32 10.16
CA ASP A 441 -5.38 17.04 11.38
C ASP A 441 -4.45 18.22 11.68
N TYR A 442 -3.24 18.21 11.11
CA TYR A 442 -2.31 19.35 11.21
C TYR A 442 -2.61 20.47 10.21
N GLN A 443 -3.46 20.20 9.24
CA GLN A 443 -3.80 21.13 8.15
C GLN A 443 -5.18 21.75 8.32
N ILE A 444 -6.15 20.95 8.75
CA ILE A 444 -7.56 21.36 8.90
C ILE A 444 -7.72 22.27 10.10
N CYS A 445 -8.33 23.44 9.90
CA CYS A 445 -8.49 24.47 10.94
C CYS A 445 -9.89 25.14 10.99
N LYS A 446 -10.79 24.80 10.05
CA LYS A 446 -12.14 25.41 9.98
C LYS A 446 -13.23 24.45 10.44
N GLU A 447 -14.40 25.01 10.75
CA GLU A 447 -15.54 24.27 11.31
C GLU A 447 -16.39 23.57 10.23
N SER A 448 -16.31 24.02 8.96
CA SER A 448 -16.99 23.38 7.84
C SER A 448 -16.02 23.10 6.68
N VAL A 449 -16.35 22.09 5.88
CA VAL A 449 -15.61 21.72 4.66
C VAL A 449 -15.53 22.90 3.70
N LEU A 450 -16.61 23.63 3.53
CA LEU A 450 -16.65 24.79 2.64
C LEU A 450 -15.70 25.90 3.11
N GLU A 451 -15.70 26.21 4.41
CA GLU A 451 -14.81 27.23 4.97
C GLU A 451 -13.35 26.82 4.87
N GLU A 452 -13.03 25.53 5.09
CA GLU A 452 -11.68 24.99 4.98
C GLU A 452 -11.11 25.17 3.58
N ILE A 453 -11.89 24.80 2.56
CA ILE A 453 -11.44 24.90 1.16
C ILE A 453 -11.38 26.37 0.70
N ALA A 454 -12.35 27.20 1.09
CA ALA A 454 -12.38 28.62 0.74
C ALA A 454 -11.21 29.39 1.39
N PHE A 455 -10.80 29.00 2.60
CA PHE A 455 -9.76 29.70 3.36
C PHE A 455 -8.42 29.76 2.60
N GLY A 456 -7.99 28.66 1.99
CA GLY A 456 -6.77 28.63 1.17
C GLY A 456 -6.82 29.60 -0.01
N LEU A 457 -7.99 29.74 -0.65
CA LEU A 457 -8.21 30.66 -1.77
C LEU A 457 -8.21 32.12 -1.33
N GLU A 458 -8.78 32.41 -0.16
CA GLU A 458 -8.77 33.76 0.43
C GLU A 458 -7.33 34.21 0.78
N LEU A 459 -6.49 33.29 1.27
CA LEU A 459 -5.07 33.57 1.52
C LEU A 459 -4.27 33.90 0.25
N LYS A 460 -4.75 33.45 -0.92
CA LYS A 460 -4.22 33.85 -2.24
C LYS A 460 -4.87 35.14 -2.78
N ALA A 461 -5.45 35.96 -1.91
CA ALA A 461 -6.08 37.25 -2.22
C ALA A 461 -7.30 37.16 -3.18
N MET A 462 -7.96 36.01 -3.25
CA MET A 462 -9.24 35.88 -3.95
C MET A 462 -10.36 36.52 -3.10
N SER A 463 -11.37 37.15 -3.74
CA SER A 463 -12.52 37.67 -2.99
C SER A 463 -13.31 36.53 -2.33
N ALA A 464 -13.89 36.77 -1.16
CA ALA A 464 -14.65 35.74 -0.42
C ALA A 464 -15.76 35.09 -1.26
N GLU A 465 -16.46 35.86 -2.11
CA GLU A 465 -17.49 35.34 -3.00
C GLU A 465 -16.91 34.39 -4.08
N ALA A 466 -15.80 34.78 -4.72
CA ALA A 466 -15.12 33.98 -5.71
C ALA A 466 -14.50 32.72 -5.09
N ALA A 467 -13.88 32.84 -3.90
CA ALA A 467 -13.33 31.72 -3.15
C ALA A 467 -14.41 30.70 -2.78
N ARG A 468 -15.55 31.16 -2.26
CA ARG A 468 -16.70 30.29 -1.93
C ARG A 468 -17.25 29.56 -3.16
N LYS A 469 -17.39 30.26 -4.30
CA LYS A 469 -17.85 29.63 -5.55
C LYS A 469 -16.89 28.54 -6.01
N LYS A 470 -15.59 28.82 -6.06
CA LYS A 470 -14.56 27.86 -6.48
C LYS A 470 -14.48 26.66 -5.50
N ALA A 471 -14.62 26.93 -4.20
CA ALA A 471 -14.66 25.86 -3.20
C ALA A 471 -15.84 24.91 -3.43
N LEU A 472 -17.04 25.43 -3.71
CA LEU A 472 -18.20 24.60 -4.02
C LEU A 472 -18.01 23.75 -5.28
N GLU A 473 -17.35 24.27 -6.33
CA GLU A 473 -17.02 23.50 -7.54
C GLU A 473 -16.08 22.32 -7.24
N VAL A 474 -15.12 22.50 -6.33
CA VAL A 474 -14.21 21.43 -5.91
C VAL A 474 -14.94 20.41 -5.02
N ILE A 475 -15.76 20.88 -4.08
CA ILE A 475 -16.58 20.06 -3.18
C ILE A 475 -17.49 19.11 -4.00
N ASP A 476 -18.21 19.66 -4.97
CA ASP A 476 -19.09 18.88 -5.85
C ASP A 476 -18.32 17.82 -6.64
N ARG A 477 -17.17 18.19 -7.21
CA ARG A 477 -16.29 17.26 -7.95
C ARG A 477 -15.77 16.12 -7.08
N MET A 478 -15.50 16.39 -5.80
CA MET A 478 -14.99 15.40 -4.86
C MET A 478 -16.08 14.64 -4.09
N GLY A 479 -17.35 15.01 -4.30
CA GLY A 479 -18.48 14.38 -3.60
C GLY A 479 -18.48 14.62 -2.10
N LEU A 480 -17.94 15.77 -1.66
CA LEU A 480 -17.89 16.15 -0.25
C LEU A 480 -19.17 16.89 0.17
N ASP A 481 -19.48 16.85 1.46
CA ASP A 481 -20.57 17.65 2.05
C ASP A 481 -20.00 19.00 2.52
N ALA A 482 -20.50 20.09 1.94
CA ALA A 482 -20.04 21.45 2.20
C ALA A 482 -20.24 21.91 3.64
N ASP A 483 -21.33 21.46 4.27
CA ASP A 483 -21.75 21.86 5.61
C ASP A 483 -21.23 20.91 6.70
N ALA A 484 -20.63 19.78 6.32
CA ALA A 484 -20.07 18.83 7.27
C ALA A 484 -18.92 19.46 8.07
N SER A 485 -18.83 19.12 9.36
CA SER A 485 -17.67 19.46 10.18
C SER A 485 -16.52 18.50 9.87
N PRO A 486 -15.33 18.99 9.41
CA PRO A 486 -14.20 18.12 9.11
C PRO A 486 -13.77 17.24 10.29
N PHE A 487 -13.91 17.74 11.52
CA PHE A 487 -13.52 17.03 12.74
C PHE A 487 -14.43 15.83 13.08
N MET A 488 -15.63 15.77 12.47
CA MET A 488 -16.55 14.62 12.62
C MET A 488 -16.41 13.59 11.50
N LEU A 489 -15.58 13.87 10.49
CA LEU A 489 -15.34 12.99 9.36
C LEU A 489 -14.36 11.87 9.71
N SER A 490 -14.41 10.76 8.95
CA SER A 490 -13.40 9.72 9.01
C SER A 490 -12.01 10.27 8.61
N ARG A 491 -10.95 9.53 8.93
CA ARG A 491 -9.58 9.94 8.55
C ARG A 491 -9.44 10.10 7.03
N GLY A 492 -9.97 9.15 6.23
CA GLY A 492 -9.96 9.24 4.78
C GLY A 492 -10.71 10.46 4.25
N GLN A 493 -11.92 10.72 4.79
CA GLN A 493 -12.67 11.91 4.41
C GLN A 493 -11.95 13.22 4.79
N ARG A 494 -11.27 13.27 5.95
CA ARG A 494 -10.42 14.42 6.30
C ARG A 494 -9.26 14.60 5.33
N GLN A 495 -8.64 13.50 4.89
CA GLN A 495 -7.59 13.52 3.87
C GLN A 495 -8.11 14.11 2.55
N MET A 496 -9.33 13.72 2.13
CA MET A 496 -9.99 14.28 0.95
C MET A 496 -10.27 15.78 1.09
N VAL A 497 -10.71 16.25 2.26
CA VAL A 497 -10.91 17.69 2.54
C VAL A 497 -9.59 18.46 2.49
N ALA A 498 -8.55 17.94 3.13
CA ALA A 498 -7.22 18.55 3.12
C ALA A 498 -6.63 18.61 1.69
N LEU A 499 -6.81 17.55 0.88
CA LEU A 499 -6.43 17.57 -0.52
C LEU A 499 -7.25 18.60 -1.31
N ALA A 500 -8.58 18.65 -1.12
CA ALA A 500 -9.44 19.61 -1.79
C ALA A 500 -8.99 21.06 -1.55
N SER A 501 -8.56 21.39 -0.33
CA SER A 501 -8.08 22.72 0.01
C SER A 501 -6.80 23.13 -0.74
N VAL A 502 -5.88 22.19 -0.97
CA VAL A 502 -4.64 22.49 -1.73
C VAL A 502 -4.85 22.46 -3.23
N VAL A 503 -5.67 21.55 -3.74
CA VAL A 503 -6.03 21.43 -5.17
C VAL A 503 -6.81 22.65 -5.65
N ALA A 504 -7.75 23.16 -4.83
CA ALA A 504 -8.50 24.36 -5.16
C ALA A 504 -7.62 25.59 -5.46
N CYS A 505 -6.45 25.63 -4.84
CA CYS A 505 -5.48 26.72 -5.00
C CYS A 505 -4.75 26.73 -6.36
N GLU A 506 -4.82 25.66 -7.15
CA GLU A 506 -4.13 25.50 -8.45
C GLU A 506 -2.68 25.99 -8.39
N PRO A 507 -1.80 25.37 -7.57
CA PRO A 507 -0.45 25.84 -7.36
C PRO A 507 0.46 25.54 -8.56
N ASP A 508 1.60 26.26 -8.65
CA ASP A 508 2.65 25.93 -9.61
C ASP A 508 3.33 24.60 -9.26
N ILE A 509 3.52 24.36 -7.94
CA ILE A 509 4.16 23.18 -7.38
C ILE A 509 3.25 22.60 -6.30
N LEU A 510 2.94 21.32 -6.38
CA LEU A 510 2.17 20.58 -5.38
C LEU A 510 3.07 19.52 -4.72
N VAL A 511 3.22 19.61 -3.41
CA VAL A 511 3.94 18.61 -2.60
C VAL A 511 2.92 17.75 -1.88
N LEU A 512 2.97 16.45 -2.11
CA LEU A 512 2.08 15.47 -1.50
C LEU A 512 2.89 14.53 -0.60
N ASP A 513 2.61 14.52 0.70
CA ASP A 513 3.26 13.61 1.65
C ASP A 513 2.28 12.49 2.00
N GLU A 514 2.46 11.32 1.38
CA GLU A 514 1.61 10.12 1.49
C GLU A 514 0.11 10.39 1.23
N PRO A 515 -0.27 10.89 0.04
CA PRO A 515 -1.64 11.34 -0.24
C PRO A 515 -2.68 10.23 -0.20
N THR A 516 -2.28 8.98 -0.37
CA THR A 516 -3.17 7.80 -0.45
C THR A 516 -3.26 7.02 0.86
N SER A 517 -2.52 7.43 1.90
CA SER A 517 -2.50 6.73 3.19
C SER A 517 -3.86 6.78 3.89
N GLY A 518 -4.43 5.61 4.21
CA GLY A 518 -5.73 5.48 4.88
C GLY A 518 -6.94 5.73 3.99
N LEU A 519 -6.75 5.82 2.65
CA LEU A 519 -7.82 5.84 1.65
C LEU A 519 -8.11 4.42 1.17
N ASP A 520 -9.38 4.15 0.84
CA ASP A 520 -9.72 2.95 0.09
C ASP A 520 -9.31 3.09 -1.39
N TYR A 521 -9.42 1.99 -2.15
CA TYR A 521 -8.99 1.98 -3.55
C TYR A 521 -9.74 3.03 -4.40
N LYS A 522 -11.05 3.18 -4.19
CA LYS A 522 -11.86 4.13 -4.94
C LYS A 522 -11.48 5.58 -4.62
N GLU A 523 -11.30 5.88 -3.32
CA GLU A 523 -10.83 7.18 -2.85
C GLU A 523 -9.41 7.47 -3.38
N CYS A 524 -8.51 6.47 -3.34
CA CYS A 524 -7.15 6.57 -3.87
C CYS A 524 -7.16 6.92 -5.37
N MET A 525 -7.93 6.20 -6.18
CA MET A 525 -8.04 6.46 -7.61
C MET A 525 -8.64 7.84 -7.91
N GLN A 526 -9.61 8.29 -7.10
CA GLN A 526 -10.21 9.62 -7.22
C GLN A 526 -9.18 10.72 -6.94
N VAL A 527 -8.39 10.58 -5.88
CA VAL A 527 -7.27 11.48 -5.53
C VAL A 527 -6.25 11.54 -6.66
N MET A 528 -5.77 10.38 -7.11
CA MET A 528 -4.70 10.32 -8.10
C MET A 528 -5.12 10.83 -9.48
N ASN A 529 -6.37 10.57 -9.89
CA ASN A 529 -6.92 11.16 -11.13
C ASN A 529 -7.04 12.69 -11.05
N MET A 530 -7.34 13.23 -9.88
CA MET A 530 -7.37 14.67 -9.66
C MET A 530 -5.96 15.27 -9.73
N VAL A 531 -4.98 14.64 -9.10
CA VAL A 531 -3.56 15.04 -9.18
C VAL A 531 -3.08 15.01 -10.63
N LYS A 532 -3.39 13.94 -11.37
CA LYS A 532 -3.10 13.83 -12.81
C LYS A 532 -3.70 14.99 -13.60
N SER A 533 -4.96 15.35 -13.33
CA SER A 533 -5.61 16.48 -14.02
C SER A 533 -4.95 17.84 -13.74
N LEU A 534 -4.27 18.00 -12.58
CA LEU A 534 -3.46 19.18 -12.29
C LEU A 534 -2.14 19.17 -13.06
N CYS A 535 -1.49 18.01 -13.18
CA CYS A 535 -0.29 17.86 -14.01
C CYS A 535 -0.58 18.22 -15.47
N GLU A 536 -1.71 17.76 -16.03
CA GLU A 536 -2.15 18.10 -17.39
C GLU A 536 -2.36 19.63 -17.58
N LYS A 537 -2.64 20.37 -16.51
CA LYS A 537 -2.74 21.83 -16.51
C LYS A 537 -1.38 22.54 -16.28
N GLY A 538 -0.30 21.80 -16.14
CA GLY A 538 1.05 22.31 -15.97
C GLY A 538 1.54 22.43 -14.51
N CYS A 539 0.79 21.95 -13.51
CA CYS A 539 1.27 21.84 -12.13
C CYS A 539 2.38 20.80 -12.05
N ALA A 540 3.52 21.11 -11.41
CA ALA A 540 4.54 20.13 -11.10
C ALA A 540 4.25 19.49 -9.73
N VAL A 541 4.31 18.16 -9.65
CA VAL A 541 3.96 17.42 -8.42
C VAL A 541 5.16 16.66 -7.90
N LEU A 542 5.47 16.83 -6.62
CA LEU A 542 6.40 16.00 -5.86
C LEU A 542 5.60 15.16 -4.85
N MET A 543 5.54 13.86 -5.06
CA MET A 543 4.72 12.94 -4.27
C MET A 543 5.59 11.96 -3.49
N VAL A 544 5.58 12.03 -2.17
CA VAL A 544 6.09 10.95 -1.32
C VAL A 544 5.06 9.84 -1.29
N CYS A 545 5.44 8.64 -1.69
CA CYS A 545 4.54 7.49 -1.76
C CYS A 545 5.24 6.22 -1.32
N HIS A 546 4.51 5.35 -0.61
CA HIS A 546 4.95 4.01 -0.21
C HIS A 546 4.23 2.90 -0.98
N ASP A 547 3.24 3.24 -1.80
CA ASP A 547 2.53 2.31 -2.67
C ASP A 547 3.15 2.35 -4.07
N MET A 548 3.94 1.32 -4.38
CA MET A 548 4.66 1.26 -5.65
C MET A 548 3.75 0.95 -6.84
N GLU A 549 2.56 0.37 -6.61
CA GLU A 549 1.56 0.21 -7.66
C GLU A 549 0.99 1.58 -8.08
N VAL A 550 0.72 2.45 -7.10
CA VAL A 550 0.30 3.83 -7.37
C VAL A 550 1.41 4.63 -8.08
N VAL A 551 2.66 4.42 -7.68
CA VAL A 551 3.81 5.05 -8.35
C VAL A 551 3.89 4.61 -9.81
N LEU A 552 3.77 3.30 -10.08
CA LEU A 552 3.81 2.76 -11.44
C LEU A 552 2.67 3.29 -12.32
N ASP A 553 1.45 3.39 -11.76
CA ASP A 553 0.26 3.81 -12.52
C ASP A 553 0.24 5.32 -12.84
N PHE A 554 0.86 6.17 -12.01
CA PHE A 554 0.65 7.62 -12.09
C PHE A 554 1.91 8.45 -12.24
N ALA A 555 3.06 8.02 -11.70
CA ALA A 555 4.26 8.83 -11.75
C ALA A 555 4.90 8.81 -13.15
N THR A 556 5.41 9.97 -13.56
CA THR A 556 6.17 10.11 -14.80
C THR A 556 7.66 9.85 -14.59
N ARG A 557 8.14 10.09 -13.35
CA ARG A 557 9.52 9.93 -12.94
C ARG A 557 9.57 9.54 -11.47
N ILE A 558 10.61 8.82 -11.08
CA ILE A 558 10.85 8.38 -9.71
C ILE A 558 12.22 8.81 -9.24
N VAL A 559 12.29 9.31 -8.02
CA VAL A 559 13.52 9.66 -7.31
C VAL A 559 13.64 8.76 -6.10
N VAL A 560 14.70 7.96 -6.06
CA VAL A 560 14.96 7.00 -4.99
C VAL A 560 15.91 7.61 -3.97
N MET A 561 15.51 7.64 -2.69
CA MET A 561 16.33 8.16 -1.61
C MET A 561 16.72 7.08 -0.60
N ALA A 562 17.96 7.10 -0.16
CA ALA A 562 18.42 6.37 1.02
C ALA A 562 19.47 7.20 1.78
N HIS A 563 19.55 7.01 3.09
CA HIS A 563 20.58 7.62 3.96
C HIS A 563 20.71 9.15 3.81
N GLY A 564 19.61 9.83 3.49
CA GLY A 564 19.58 11.30 3.31
C GLY A 564 20.09 11.78 1.95
N SER A 565 20.35 10.90 1.00
CA SER A 565 20.86 11.22 -0.34
C SER A 565 19.97 10.62 -1.43
N VAL A 566 20.02 11.18 -2.64
CA VAL A 566 19.41 10.59 -3.83
C VAL A 566 20.34 9.47 -4.32
N LEU A 567 19.81 8.25 -4.45
CA LEU A 567 20.52 7.11 -5.04
C LEU A 567 20.38 7.10 -6.54
N ASP A 568 19.16 7.32 -7.04
CA ASP A 568 18.87 7.29 -8.46
C ASP A 568 17.66 8.18 -8.79
N ASP A 569 17.56 8.63 -10.05
CA ASP A 569 16.56 9.55 -10.54
C ASP A 569 16.32 9.29 -12.03
N GLY A 570 15.14 8.80 -12.40
CA GLY A 570 14.88 8.40 -13.77
C GLY A 570 13.44 7.99 -14.07
N GLU A 571 13.24 7.38 -15.22
CA GLU A 571 11.96 6.83 -15.64
C GLU A 571 11.53 5.69 -14.71
N VAL A 572 10.21 5.61 -14.42
CA VAL A 572 9.65 4.68 -13.44
C VAL A 572 9.98 3.23 -13.77
N THR A 573 9.76 2.80 -15.02
CA THR A 573 10.00 1.42 -15.45
C THR A 573 11.48 1.04 -15.42
N GLN A 574 12.37 1.98 -15.77
CA GLN A 574 13.82 1.77 -15.75
C GLN A 574 14.32 1.58 -14.31
N ILE A 575 13.91 2.47 -13.40
CA ILE A 575 14.33 2.40 -11.99
C ILE A 575 13.81 1.11 -11.33
N PHE A 576 12.55 0.75 -11.54
CA PHE A 576 11.98 -0.48 -11.00
C PHE A 576 12.61 -1.76 -11.57
N SER A 577 13.30 -1.68 -12.69
CA SER A 577 14.06 -2.80 -13.26
C SER A 577 15.47 -2.95 -12.67
N THR A 578 15.93 -1.98 -11.85
CA THR A 578 17.28 -1.94 -11.28
C THR A 578 17.29 -2.48 -9.84
N ASP A 579 17.47 -3.78 -9.67
CA ASP A 579 17.40 -4.48 -8.38
C ASP A 579 18.34 -3.91 -7.31
N GLU A 580 19.52 -3.44 -7.67
CA GLU A 580 20.55 -2.93 -6.74
C GLU A 580 20.05 -1.67 -6.02
N VAL A 581 19.50 -0.73 -6.78
CA VAL A 581 18.95 0.55 -6.24
C VAL A 581 17.76 0.27 -5.33
N LEU A 582 16.86 -0.62 -5.76
CA LEU A 582 15.67 -0.96 -4.98
C LEU A 582 16.02 -1.64 -3.65
N LYS A 583 16.99 -2.56 -3.66
CA LYS A 583 17.48 -3.25 -2.45
C LYS A 583 18.10 -2.27 -1.46
N GLU A 584 18.94 -1.34 -1.93
CA GLU A 584 19.59 -0.34 -1.08
C GLU A 584 18.57 0.63 -0.46
N ALA A 585 17.52 0.96 -1.22
CA ALA A 585 16.44 1.83 -0.76
C ALA A 585 15.36 1.12 0.06
N TYR A 586 15.41 -0.22 0.19
CA TYR A 586 14.36 -1.05 0.80
C TYR A 586 12.99 -0.83 0.14
N VAL A 587 12.99 -0.75 -1.17
CA VAL A 587 11.78 -0.61 -2.00
C VAL A 587 11.58 -1.91 -2.78
N GLU A 588 10.34 -2.38 -2.85
CA GLU A 588 9.97 -3.54 -3.65
C GLU A 588 9.38 -3.10 -4.98
N ALA A 589 9.77 -3.75 -6.08
CA ALA A 589 9.19 -3.47 -7.38
C ALA A 589 7.70 -3.86 -7.43
N PRO A 590 6.85 -3.13 -8.18
CA PRO A 590 5.44 -3.49 -8.41
C PRO A 590 5.27 -4.90 -8.99
N GLN A 591 4.14 -5.55 -8.71
CA GLN A 591 3.86 -6.93 -9.16
C GLN A 591 4.01 -7.10 -10.67
N MET A 592 3.59 -6.10 -11.46
CA MET A 592 3.68 -6.18 -12.92
C MET A 592 5.12 -6.17 -13.42
N ILE A 593 5.99 -5.36 -12.82
CA ILE A 593 7.42 -5.33 -13.16
C ILE A 593 8.09 -6.66 -12.78
N GLN A 594 7.77 -7.20 -11.59
CA GLN A 594 8.28 -8.51 -11.17
C GLN A 594 7.82 -9.63 -12.12
N LEU A 595 6.54 -9.63 -12.52
CA LEU A 595 5.96 -10.60 -13.45
C LEU A 595 6.61 -10.51 -14.83
N SER A 596 6.69 -9.30 -15.38
CA SER A 596 7.29 -9.00 -16.68
C SER A 596 8.75 -9.45 -16.74
N LYS A 597 9.53 -9.18 -15.69
CA LYS A 597 10.90 -9.63 -15.57
C LYS A 597 11.00 -11.15 -15.54
N LEU A 598 10.22 -11.80 -14.67
CA LEU A 598 10.25 -13.25 -14.50
C LEU A 598 9.85 -13.99 -15.80
N VAL A 599 8.78 -13.54 -16.47
CA VAL A 599 8.31 -14.15 -17.72
C VAL A 599 9.24 -13.81 -18.88
N GLY A 600 9.74 -12.56 -18.96
CA GLY A 600 10.67 -12.12 -19.99
C GLY A 600 12.02 -12.88 -19.97
N GLU A 601 12.54 -13.18 -18.79
CA GLU A 601 13.81 -13.90 -18.62
C GLU A 601 13.69 -15.41 -18.81
N HIS A 602 12.54 -16.03 -18.45
CA HIS A 602 12.43 -17.49 -18.36
C HIS A 602 11.45 -18.12 -19.35
N VAL A 603 10.56 -17.33 -19.95
CA VAL A 603 9.51 -17.84 -20.84
C VAL A 603 9.64 -17.28 -22.26
N ASP A 604 9.44 -15.96 -22.42
CA ASP A 604 9.50 -15.32 -23.73
C ASP A 604 9.93 -13.84 -23.58
N PRO A 605 10.99 -13.40 -24.27
CA PRO A 605 11.50 -12.03 -24.20
C PRO A 605 10.48 -10.94 -24.58
N SER A 606 9.40 -11.26 -25.29
CA SER A 606 8.35 -10.30 -25.65
C SER A 606 7.58 -9.77 -24.44
N PHE A 607 7.68 -10.42 -23.29
CA PHE A 607 7.08 -9.98 -22.03
C PHE A 607 7.99 -9.06 -21.21
N ALA A 608 9.26 -8.86 -21.62
CA ALA A 608 10.20 -8.04 -20.86
C ALA A 608 9.83 -6.54 -20.96
N GLY A 609 9.87 -5.84 -19.84
CA GLY A 609 9.64 -4.39 -19.75
C GLY A 609 8.17 -3.96 -19.78
N LEU A 610 7.22 -4.91 -19.75
CA LEU A 610 5.80 -4.60 -19.68
C LEU A 610 5.43 -4.13 -18.26
N SER A 611 4.61 -3.08 -18.17
CA SER A 611 4.33 -2.40 -16.90
C SER A 611 2.86 -2.51 -16.46
N SER A 612 1.98 -2.99 -17.33
CA SER A 612 0.55 -3.12 -17.05
C SER A 612 -0.01 -4.51 -17.39
N ALA A 613 -1.11 -4.88 -16.73
CA ALA A 613 -1.81 -6.13 -17.04
C ALA A 613 -2.32 -6.17 -18.47
N SER A 614 -2.75 -5.02 -19.03
CA SER A 614 -3.17 -4.93 -20.43
C SER A 614 -2.03 -5.24 -21.40
N GLU A 615 -0.85 -4.67 -21.20
CA GLU A 615 0.32 -4.95 -22.04
C GLU A 615 0.71 -6.43 -22.01
N VAL A 616 0.68 -7.07 -20.83
CA VAL A 616 0.95 -8.51 -20.70
C VAL A 616 -0.09 -9.34 -21.45
N LEU A 617 -1.36 -8.96 -21.36
CA LEU A 617 -2.45 -9.66 -22.06
C LEU A 617 -2.41 -9.42 -23.57
N ASP A 618 -2.05 -8.22 -24.04
CA ASP A 618 -1.85 -7.92 -25.45
C ASP A 618 -0.69 -8.75 -26.03
N ALA A 619 0.42 -8.88 -25.30
CA ALA A 619 1.54 -9.74 -25.67
C ALA A 619 1.11 -11.22 -25.76
N LEU A 620 0.34 -11.71 -24.79
CA LEU A 620 -0.20 -13.07 -24.81
C LEU A 620 -1.17 -13.28 -25.96
N GLN A 621 -2.09 -12.35 -26.20
CA GLN A 621 -3.03 -12.40 -27.32
C GLN A 621 -2.30 -12.47 -28.66
N HIS A 622 -1.20 -11.74 -28.82
CA HIS A 622 -0.37 -11.81 -30.02
C HIS A 622 0.22 -13.22 -30.22
N GLN A 623 0.63 -13.91 -29.15
CA GLN A 623 1.08 -15.31 -29.22
C GLN A 623 -0.05 -16.24 -29.68
N PHE A 624 -1.27 -16.05 -29.15
CA PHE A 624 -2.45 -16.81 -29.59
C PHE A 624 -2.76 -16.59 -31.07
N GLU A 625 -2.66 -15.35 -31.57
CA GLU A 625 -2.90 -15.04 -32.99
C GLU A 625 -1.86 -15.70 -33.90
N ILE A 626 -0.58 -15.68 -33.54
CA ILE A 626 0.49 -16.38 -34.28
C ILE A 626 0.18 -17.88 -34.36
N ALA A 627 -0.15 -18.52 -33.24
CA ALA A 627 -0.46 -19.93 -33.20
C ALA A 627 -1.73 -20.28 -34.00
N ARG A 628 -2.76 -19.42 -33.98
CA ARG A 628 -3.99 -19.57 -34.78
C ARG A 628 -3.71 -19.51 -36.28
N ILE A 629 -2.91 -18.55 -36.72
CA ILE A 629 -2.51 -18.41 -38.14
C ILE A 629 -1.73 -19.66 -38.56
N ALA A 630 -0.78 -20.12 -37.77
CA ALA A 630 0.01 -21.32 -38.03
C ALA A 630 -0.88 -22.58 -38.16
N ALA A 631 -1.83 -22.79 -37.26
CA ALA A 631 -2.79 -23.89 -37.30
C ALA A 631 -3.67 -23.86 -38.55
N THR A 632 -4.07 -22.64 -39.00
CA THR A 632 -4.90 -22.45 -40.20
C THR A 632 -4.14 -22.76 -41.48
N LEU A 633 -2.86 -22.44 -41.55
CA LEU A 633 -1.99 -22.73 -42.68
C LEU A 633 -1.76 -24.25 -42.82
N ASN A 634 -1.53 -24.95 -41.71
CA ASN A 634 -1.38 -26.41 -41.70
C ASN A 634 -2.65 -27.17 -42.11
N GLY A 635 -3.82 -26.70 -41.68
CA GLY A 635 -5.10 -27.32 -42.07
C GLY A 635 -5.42 -27.21 -43.57
N LYS A 636 -4.72 -26.35 -44.33
CA LYS A 636 -4.88 -26.20 -45.79
C LYS A 636 -3.96 -27.11 -46.63
N GLU A 637 -2.94 -27.72 -46.04
CA GLU A 637 -1.98 -28.59 -46.71
C GLU A 637 -2.29 -30.08 -46.57
N ALA A 638 -3.37 -30.49 -45.90
CA ALA A 638 -3.79 -31.89 -45.91
C ALA A 638 -4.23 -32.28 -47.34
N PRO A 639 -3.55 -33.19 -48.04
CA PRO A 639 -3.88 -33.55 -49.39
C PRO A 639 -5.24 -34.19 -49.44
N ARG A 640 -6.17 -33.66 -50.22
CA ARG A 640 -7.36 -34.38 -50.68
C ARG A 640 -6.88 -35.55 -51.54
N GLY A 641 -6.67 -36.67 -50.95
CA GLY A 641 -6.49 -37.97 -51.60
C GLY A 641 -7.78 -38.78 -51.56
#